data_f99a2f666cf20dc274bb1917fa5190f8
#
_entry.id   f99a2f666cf20dc274bb1917fa5190f8
#
_cell.length_a   1.000
_cell.length_b   1.000
_cell.length_c   1.000
_cell.angle_alpha   90.00
_cell.angle_beta   90.00
_cell.angle_gamma   90.00
#
_symmetry.space_group_name_H-M   'P 1'
#
loop_
_entity.id
_entity.type
_entity.pdbx_description
1 polymer ?
#
loop_
_entity_poly.entity_id
_entity_poly.type
_entity_poly.pdbx_seq_one_letter_code
_entity_poly.pdbx_strand_id
1 'polypeptide(L)'
;MYCYVPNEESETMTKRIAVVILFIAIILNYGQVLGQMPQTPIKVETKNLLVSVDPTVCCWSAKVKGTEMQLNDVYFLPGDDPSGWIVASSVDSNASSNFGSFVTVTLHGAKPGQLDFDYHISVSKTGNDILVSLDRSNNTGKLIDVGDMDYFVSADARLGGTADKWITLGTQSRNRDLYELWSVINLITPKTYAVNHVVRNSETGNCLLMGHVTALKGASRFDVRSGWKGNVPDRMQVRGYCSYKVTVPPGKSFAGEKLLICFNTDALQAMEHQADLIAIAHDVRLKQRRPIDLNDREWVANDYSRFHGWMSGGNNADAKKFFEENSLVDFYWGLGGPGPQGGFGIYGMGGSTQGRPSRVNYPAECFLPIHTVKYDGERVIDFSNPLTVKLERERILKWLAGQEKNTGRAEMDFADWWDVWPGQFDPFMSALETYRAAGLPWREAIDEKAPRMVIRSNMQPVDHSYGIVDILRVSEDADQGYEEPGSSLEGKEFTGLFTETVLGSANRFFYNGRVFWNDGDGFHIYKYKAPDKQDFNYNQGKVDANFHAIAGNTLFVSEAFNVPYPPDRIELLKRISPPTMDVSYPVDLFVRRPAQVWNMPIERPFGKWSILAVFNYTKKTGQENYKFTTQLNAAKDLRLDSTKEYIVYEFWTKKLIGTFKGTFTTRPLNPYDCDVYSVVEKQNRPVLISTSRHIRQMAFDIKDLAYDGQQRMLRGVSRAVAGDPYQLRIYVPDGFSAKRVELTDGLAAATKLDGNLLTVDYNSSTGKDVEWKIFF
;
A
#
# COMPACT_ATOMS: atom_id res chain seq x y z
N MET A 1 45.70 -44.72 30.52
CA MET A 1 44.87 -44.99 29.32
C MET A 1 44.41 -43.62 28.79
N TYR A 2 45.20 -43.01 27.91
CA TYR A 2 44.92 -41.71 27.32
C TYR A 2 44.15 -41.95 26.00
N CYS A 3 42.94 -41.49 25.93
CA CYS A 3 42.21 -41.42 24.67
C CYS A 3 42.61 -40.14 23.93
N TYR A 4 43.16 -40.33 22.75
CA TYR A 4 43.49 -39.28 21.80
C TYR A 4 42.21 -38.83 21.10
N VAL A 5 41.84 -37.54 21.22
CA VAL A 5 40.78 -36.91 20.47
C VAL A 5 41.44 -36.22 19.27
N PRO A 6 41.06 -36.51 18.03
CA PRO A 6 41.61 -35.79 16.87
C PRO A 6 41.12 -34.37 16.82
N ASN A 7 42.02 -33.47 16.52
CA ASN A 7 41.83 -32.01 16.47
C ASN A 7 41.10 -31.64 15.19
N GLU A 8 39.80 -31.34 15.27
CA GLU A 8 38.95 -30.89 14.14
C GLU A 8 39.43 -29.58 13.47
N GLU A 9 40.27 -28.80 14.13
CA GLU A 9 40.83 -27.55 13.59
C GLU A 9 41.80 -27.77 12.41
N SER A 10 42.50 -28.87 12.34
CA SER A 10 43.48 -29.13 11.27
C SER A 10 42.80 -29.48 9.94
N GLU A 11 41.67 -30.17 9.98
CA GLU A 11 40.90 -30.53 8.75
C GLU A 11 40.17 -29.33 8.13
N THR A 12 39.69 -28.43 8.97
CA THR A 12 39.04 -27.18 8.53
C THR A 12 40.04 -26.22 7.91
N MET A 13 41.25 -26.15 8.46
CA MET A 13 42.31 -25.29 7.92
C MET A 13 42.84 -25.82 6.58
N THR A 14 42.98 -27.15 6.44
CA THR A 14 43.42 -27.77 5.18
C THR A 14 42.36 -27.62 4.07
N LYS A 15 41.06 -27.72 4.40
CA LYS A 15 39.97 -27.46 3.43
C LYS A 15 39.89 -26.00 3.03
N ARG A 16 40.13 -25.06 3.96
CA ARG A 16 40.20 -23.63 3.65
C ARG A 16 41.40 -23.26 2.78
N ILE A 17 42.55 -23.83 3.05
CA ILE A 17 43.77 -23.65 2.23
C ILE A 17 43.55 -24.24 0.83
N ALA A 18 42.92 -25.42 0.70
CA ALA A 18 42.61 -26.02 -0.58
C ALA A 18 41.64 -25.20 -1.41
N VAL A 19 40.61 -24.59 -0.77
CA VAL A 19 39.67 -23.69 -1.43
C VAL A 19 40.36 -22.38 -1.86
N VAL A 20 41.24 -21.83 -1.04
CA VAL A 20 42.03 -20.62 -1.40
C VAL A 20 43.03 -20.93 -2.51
N ILE A 21 43.69 -22.06 -2.51
CA ILE A 21 44.61 -22.48 -3.58
C ILE A 21 43.84 -22.79 -4.86
N LEU A 22 42.62 -23.36 -4.79
CA LEU A 22 41.76 -23.57 -5.94
C LEU A 22 41.24 -22.22 -6.52
N PHE A 23 40.93 -21.26 -5.65
CA PHE A 23 40.54 -19.88 -6.07
C PHE A 23 41.73 -19.14 -6.69
N ILE A 24 42.91 -19.24 -6.11
CA ILE A 24 44.15 -18.64 -6.67
C ILE A 24 44.55 -19.35 -7.98
N ALA A 25 44.39 -20.69 -8.09
CA ALA A 25 44.62 -21.41 -9.33
C ALA A 25 43.59 -21.08 -10.43
N ILE A 26 42.35 -20.81 -10.04
CA ILE A 26 41.32 -20.33 -10.95
C ILE A 26 41.68 -18.89 -11.39
N ILE A 27 42.09 -17.99 -10.48
CA ILE A 27 42.49 -16.61 -10.82
C ILE A 27 43.77 -16.60 -11.68
N LEU A 28 44.75 -17.45 -11.37
CA LEU A 28 45.99 -17.50 -12.17
C LEU A 28 45.80 -18.18 -13.54
N ASN A 29 44.89 -19.14 -13.67
CA ASN A 29 44.51 -19.69 -14.98
C ASN A 29 43.63 -18.73 -15.78
N TYR A 30 42.75 -17.97 -15.13
CA TYR A 30 41.96 -16.92 -15.79
C TYR A 30 42.82 -15.73 -16.23
N GLY A 31 43.89 -15.40 -15.46
CA GLY A 31 44.80 -14.27 -15.81
C GLY A 31 45.66 -14.50 -17.08
N GLN A 32 45.83 -15.75 -17.52
CA GLN A 32 46.58 -16.03 -18.75
C GLN A 32 45.73 -16.29 -20.02
N VAL A 33 44.40 -16.36 -19.91
CA VAL A 33 43.47 -16.66 -21.03
C VAL A 33 42.64 -15.46 -21.45
N LEU A 34 42.64 -14.37 -20.69
CA LEU A 34 41.87 -13.16 -21.01
C LEU A 34 42.64 -12.15 -21.88
N GLY A 35 43.20 -12.56 -22.99
CA GLY A 35 43.15 -11.74 -24.17
C GLY A 35 41.69 -11.65 -24.57
N GLN A 36 41.14 -10.45 -24.56
CA GLN A 36 39.74 -10.11 -24.88
C GLN A 36 39.21 -10.91 -26.04
N MET A 37 38.59 -12.07 -25.81
CA MET A 37 37.69 -12.63 -26.79
C MET A 37 36.43 -11.77 -26.74
N PRO A 38 35.91 -11.26 -27.87
CA PRO A 38 34.64 -10.55 -27.90
C PRO A 38 33.58 -11.51 -27.35
N GLN A 39 33.06 -11.22 -26.18
CA GLN A 39 31.96 -12.00 -25.64
C GLN A 39 30.73 -11.69 -26.50
N THR A 40 30.14 -12.70 -27.08
CA THR A 40 28.90 -12.54 -27.85
C THR A 40 27.79 -12.13 -26.87
N PRO A 41 26.92 -11.18 -27.27
CA PRO A 41 25.80 -10.79 -26.42
C PRO A 41 24.96 -11.98 -25.96
N ILE A 42 24.66 -12.04 -24.67
CA ILE A 42 23.83 -13.09 -24.07
C ILE A 42 22.37 -12.76 -24.38
N LYS A 43 21.66 -13.70 -24.98
CA LYS A 43 20.23 -13.55 -25.28
C LYS A 43 19.41 -14.40 -24.33
N VAL A 44 18.47 -13.75 -23.62
CA VAL A 44 17.49 -14.40 -22.76
C VAL A 44 16.12 -14.22 -23.40
N GLU A 45 15.49 -15.32 -23.75
CA GLU A 45 14.13 -15.35 -24.28
C GLU A 45 13.23 -16.10 -23.31
N THR A 46 12.20 -15.42 -22.83
CA THR A 46 11.16 -16.00 -21.96
C THR A 46 9.81 -16.01 -22.68
N LYS A 47 8.73 -16.36 -21.97
CA LYS A 47 7.39 -16.34 -22.56
C LYS A 47 7.06 -14.98 -23.19
N ASN A 48 7.35 -13.89 -22.46
CA ASN A 48 6.90 -12.55 -22.82
C ASN A 48 8.03 -11.57 -23.16
N LEU A 49 9.26 -11.85 -22.73
CA LEU A 49 10.39 -10.91 -22.83
C LEU A 49 11.50 -11.44 -23.74
N LEU A 50 12.14 -10.51 -24.45
CA LEU A 50 13.43 -10.67 -25.12
C LEU A 50 14.42 -9.73 -24.44
N VAL A 51 15.48 -10.28 -23.83
CA VAL A 51 16.53 -9.49 -23.16
C VAL A 51 17.87 -9.84 -23.83
N SER A 52 18.65 -8.82 -24.15
CA SER A 52 20.01 -8.96 -24.67
C SER A 52 20.97 -8.27 -23.72
N VAL A 53 22.00 -8.97 -23.27
CA VAL A 53 23.03 -8.46 -22.35
C VAL A 53 24.37 -8.51 -23.08
N ASP A 54 25.05 -7.38 -23.18
CA ASP A 54 26.41 -7.29 -23.70
C ASP A 54 27.41 -7.07 -22.54
N PRO A 55 28.12 -8.11 -22.12
CA PRO A 55 29.07 -8.02 -21.01
C PRO A 55 30.27 -7.11 -21.31
N THR A 56 30.60 -6.90 -22.58
CA THR A 56 31.81 -6.14 -22.97
C THR A 56 31.69 -4.64 -22.71
N VAL A 57 30.44 -4.15 -22.76
CA VAL A 57 30.11 -2.74 -22.50
C VAL A 57 29.20 -2.55 -21.30
N CYS A 58 28.97 -3.59 -20.51
CA CYS A 58 28.08 -3.56 -19.34
C CYS A 58 26.71 -2.96 -19.65
N CYS A 59 26.12 -3.36 -20.78
CA CYS A 59 24.87 -2.83 -21.30
C CYS A 59 23.87 -3.96 -21.55
N TRP A 60 22.58 -3.66 -21.40
CA TRP A 60 21.54 -4.60 -21.76
C TRP A 60 20.30 -3.89 -22.32
N SER A 61 19.46 -4.63 -22.99
CA SER A 61 18.18 -4.14 -23.54
C SER A 61 17.09 -5.16 -23.32
N ALA A 62 15.85 -4.70 -23.18
CA ALA A 62 14.67 -5.54 -23.02
C ALA A 62 13.53 -5.09 -23.92
N LYS A 63 12.78 -6.05 -24.46
CA LYS A 63 11.59 -5.81 -25.26
C LYS A 63 10.47 -6.78 -24.86
N VAL A 64 9.25 -6.27 -24.78
CA VAL A 64 8.05 -7.10 -24.60
C VAL A 64 7.60 -7.61 -25.98
N LYS A 65 7.48 -8.94 -26.11
CA LYS A 65 7.07 -9.59 -27.38
C LYS A 65 5.68 -9.13 -27.81
N GLY A 66 5.54 -8.88 -29.11
CA GLY A 66 4.26 -8.46 -29.70
C GLY A 66 3.82 -7.04 -29.37
N THR A 67 4.68 -6.23 -28.74
CA THR A 67 4.39 -4.85 -28.40
C THR A 67 5.52 -3.90 -28.81
N GLU A 68 5.28 -2.59 -28.66
CA GLU A 68 6.31 -1.55 -28.82
C GLU A 68 7.02 -1.18 -27.51
N MET A 69 6.65 -1.83 -26.39
CA MET A 69 7.28 -1.59 -25.10
C MET A 69 8.70 -2.13 -25.07
N GLN A 70 9.66 -1.26 -24.81
CA GLN A 70 11.08 -1.64 -24.77
C GLN A 70 11.89 -0.67 -23.90
N LEU A 71 13.04 -1.16 -23.47
CA LEU A 71 14.07 -0.43 -22.74
C LEU A 71 15.40 -0.76 -23.41
N ASN A 72 16.00 0.23 -24.06
CA ASN A 72 17.21 0.03 -24.85
C ASN A 72 18.42 0.63 -24.15
N ASP A 73 19.58 0.05 -24.42
CA ASP A 73 20.89 0.53 -24.00
C ASP A 73 20.93 0.95 -22.52
N VAL A 74 20.65 -0.03 -21.65
CA VAL A 74 20.60 0.14 -20.21
C VAL A 74 22.00 -0.06 -19.63
N TYR A 75 22.54 0.97 -18.99
CA TYR A 75 23.82 0.97 -18.30
C TYR A 75 23.63 1.02 -16.79
N PHE A 76 24.60 0.52 -16.01
CA PHE A 76 24.55 0.53 -14.54
C PHE A 76 25.88 1.01 -13.89
N LEU A 77 26.94 1.20 -14.65
CA LEU A 77 28.20 1.72 -14.13
C LEU A 77 28.22 3.26 -14.07
N PRO A 78 28.76 3.85 -13.00
CA PRO A 78 28.92 5.30 -12.92
C PRO A 78 29.81 5.85 -14.04
N GLY A 79 29.34 6.88 -14.73
CA GLY A 79 30.12 7.60 -15.72
C GLY A 79 30.21 6.95 -17.09
N ASP A 80 29.39 5.96 -17.40
CA ASP A 80 29.28 5.31 -18.73
C ASP A 80 30.60 4.79 -19.31
N ASP A 81 31.65 4.69 -18.50
CA ASP A 81 32.97 4.22 -18.93
C ASP A 81 33.27 2.80 -18.40
N PRO A 82 33.01 1.76 -19.20
CA PRO A 82 33.36 0.38 -18.84
C PRO A 82 34.87 0.13 -18.90
N SER A 83 35.67 1.11 -19.32
CA SER A 83 37.11 0.94 -19.46
C SER A 83 37.81 0.60 -18.14
N GLY A 84 38.71 -0.38 -18.22
CA GLY A 84 39.49 -0.83 -17.07
C GLY A 84 38.75 -1.77 -16.11
N TRP A 85 37.49 -2.12 -16.35
CA TRP A 85 36.81 -3.21 -15.68
C TRP A 85 37.12 -4.54 -16.37
N ILE A 86 37.42 -5.56 -15.56
CA ILE A 86 37.48 -6.94 -16.01
C ILE A 86 36.11 -7.54 -15.69
N VAL A 87 35.35 -7.88 -16.74
CA VAL A 87 33.98 -8.37 -16.57
C VAL A 87 33.88 -9.83 -17.03
N ALA A 88 33.34 -10.67 -16.18
CA ALA A 88 32.91 -12.03 -16.51
C ALA A 88 31.39 -12.12 -16.43
N SER A 89 30.81 -13.13 -17.06
CA SER A 89 29.35 -13.34 -17.01
C SER A 89 29.01 -14.79 -16.74
N SER A 90 27.89 -14.99 -16.06
CA SER A 90 27.28 -16.31 -15.83
C SER A 90 25.77 -16.25 -16.06
N VAL A 91 25.19 -17.41 -16.40
CA VAL A 91 23.74 -17.52 -16.64
C VAL A 91 23.19 -18.70 -15.83
N ASP A 92 22.21 -18.39 -14.96
CA ASP A 92 21.38 -19.40 -14.31
C ASP A 92 20.01 -19.45 -14.98
N SER A 93 19.79 -20.49 -15.78
CA SER A 93 18.53 -20.69 -16.52
C SER A 93 17.38 -21.17 -15.62
N ASN A 94 17.64 -21.56 -14.38
CA ASN A 94 16.68 -22.14 -13.46
C ASN A 94 16.65 -21.44 -12.10
N ALA A 95 17.04 -20.17 -12.08
CA ALA A 95 16.96 -19.36 -10.88
C ALA A 95 15.52 -19.35 -10.33
N SER A 96 15.40 -19.62 -9.05
CA SER A 96 14.12 -19.63 -8.34
C SER A 96 14.26 -18.91 -7.01
N SER A 97 13.26 -18.12 -6.69
CA SER A 97 13.18 -17.38 -5.44
C SER A 97 11.74 -17.26 -4.99
N ASN A 98 11.51 -16.67 -3.83
CA ASN A 98 10.15 -16.35 -3.36
C ASN A 98 9.39 -15.40 -4.32
N PHE A 99 10.11 -14.70 -5.21
CA PHE A 99 9.52 -13.82 -6.22
C PHE A 99 9.06 -14.58 -7.49
N GLY A 100 9.40 -15.85 -7.65
CA GLY A 100 9.05 -16.68 -8.80
C GLY A 100 10.23 -17.35 -9.48
N SER A 101 10.05 -17.74 -10.75
CA SER A 101 11.04 -18.40 -11.58
C SER A 101 11.64 -17.45 -12.61
N PHE A 102 12.96 -17.42 -12.68
CA PHE A 102 13.71 -16.47 -13.50
C PHE A 102 14.77 -17.18 -14.37
N VAL A 103 15.24 -16.46 -15.37
CA VAL A 103 16.56 -16.65 -15.96
C VAL A 103 17.41 -15.49 -15.48
N THR A 104 18.49 -15.77 -14.75
CA THR A 104 19.35 -14.71 -14.18
C THR A 104 20.69 -14.68 -14.94
N VAL A 105 21.01 -13.51 -15.48
CA VAL A 105 22.35 -13.18 -15.98
C VAL A 105 23.06 -12.39 -14.89
N THR A 106 24.24 -12.84 -14.50
CA THR A 106 25.11 -12.12 -13.57
C THR A 106 26.35 -11.63 -14.28
N LEU A 107 26.66 -10.35 -14.14
CA LEU A 107 27.91 -9.74 -14.57
C LEU A 107 28.79 -9.54 -13.34
N HIS A 108 29.98 -10.16 -13.35
CA HIS A 108 30.97 -10.06 -12.28
C HIS A 108 32.06 -9.09 -12.73
N GLY A 109 32.24 -8.00 -12.05
CA GLY A 109 33.21 -6.99 -12.43
C GLY A 109 34.23 -6.66 -11.34
N ALA A 110 35.48 -6.56 -11.73
CA ALA A 110 36.58 -6.15 -10.85
C ALA A 110 37.41 -5.04 -11.54
N LYS A 111 37.80 -4.03 -10.73
CA LYS A 111 38.71 -2.94 -11.17
C LYS A 111 39.61 -2.54 -10.02
N PRO A 112 40.96 -2.48 -10.23
CA PRO A 112 41.89 -2.12 -9.16
C PRO A 112 41.52 -0.79 -8.48
N GLY A 113 41.43 -0.82 -7.15
CA GLY A 113 41.14 0.35 -6.33
C GLY A 113 39.65 0.74 -6.26
N GLN A 114 38.78 -0.03 -6.84
CA GLN A 114 37.31 0.11 -6.79
C GLN A 114 36.68 -1.06 -6.05
N LEU A 115 35.41 -0.91 -5.64
CA LEU A 115 34.61 -2.03 -5.17
C LEU A 115 34.31 -2.97 -6.33
N ASP A 116 34.54 -4.26 -6.18
CA ASP A 116 34.05 -5.27 -7.12
C ASP A 116 32.51 -5.29 -7.10
N PHE A 117 31.90 -5.77 -8.18
CA PHE A 117 30.45 -5.86 -8.28
C PHE A 117 29.98 -7.21 -8.81
N ASP A 118 28.80 -7.62 -8.34
CA ASP A 118 27.96 -8.61 -8.97
C ASP A 118 26.62 -7.95 -9.35
N TYR A 119 26.40 -7.76 -10.65
CA TYR A 119 25.17 -7.18 -11.16
C TYR A 119 24.28 -8.26 -11.73
N HIS A 120 23.08 -8.40 -11.13
CA HIS A 120 22.13 -9.45 -11.46
C HIS A 120 20.98 -8.89 -12.27
N ILE A 121 20.68 -9.52 -13.42
CA ILE A 121 19.54 -9.24 -14.29
C ILE A 121 18.66 -10.49 -14.28
N SER A 122 17.61 -10.51 -13.46
CA SER A 122 16.69 -11.65 -13.32
C SER A 122 15.42 -11.40 -14.15
N VAL A 123 15.27 -12.14 -15.24
CA VAL A 123 14.18 -12.02 -16.20
C VAL A 123 13.11 -13.05 -15.86
N SER A 124 11.88 -12.61 -15.61
CA SER A 124 10.76 -13.50 -15.28
C SER A 124 10.45 -14.47 -16.42
N LYS A 125 10.30 -15.77 -16.10
CA LYS A 125 9.96 -16.80 -17.10
C LYS A 125 8.53 -16.67 -17.63
N THR A 126 7.62 -16.14 -16.83
CA THR A 126 6.17 -16.12 -17.13
C THR A 126 5.57 -14.73 -17.14
N GLY A 127 6.15 -13.78 -16.39
CA GLY A 127 5.72 -12.38 -16.30
C GLY A 127 6.44 -11.46 -17.26
N ASN A 128 6.25 -10.16 -17.03
CA ASN A 128 6.91 -9.07 -17.77
C ASN A 128 7.88 -8.30 -16.86
N ASP A 129 8.42 -8.98 -15.84
CA ASP A 129 9.24 -8.39 -14.80
C ASP A 129 10.71 -8.67 -15.02
N ILE A 130 11.53 -7.67 -14.74
CA ILE A 130 12.97 -7.78 -14.63
C ILE A 130 13.35 -7.24 -13.26
N LEU A 131 13.96 -8.09 -12.43
CA LEU A 131 14.57 -7.66 -11.18
C LEU A 131 16.04 -7.40 -11.39
N VAL A 132 16.52 -6.25 -10.94
CA VAL A 132 17.94 -5.91 -10.97
C VAL A 132 18.45 -5.71 -9.55
N SER A 133 19.65 -6.21 -9.25
CA SER A 133 20.37 -5.93 -8.01
C SER A 133 21.86 -5.80 -8.25
N LEU A 134 22.55 -5.09 -7.35
CA LEU A 134 23.96 -4.75 -7.49
C LEU A 134 24.67 -4.95 -6.15
N ASP A 135 25.31 -6.11 -6.00
CA ASP A 135 26.10 -6.42 -4.82
C ASP A 135 27.51 -5.84 -4.95
N ARG A 136 28.13 -5.44 -3.83
CA ARG A 136 29.44 -4.79 -3.82
C ARG A 136 30.37 -5.47 -2.81
N SER A 137 31.65 -5.62 -3.19
CA SER A 137 32.69 -6.23 -2.34
C SER A 137 33.95 -5.37 -2.34
N ASN A 138 34.49 -5.12 -1.14
CA ASN A 138 35.71 -4.34 -0.99
C ASN A 138 36.96 -5.21 -0.87
N ASN A 139 37.61 -5.45 -1.98
CA ASN A 139 38.89 -6.17 -2.05
C ASN A 139 40.11 -5.24 -2.16
N THR A 140 39.96 -3.94 -1.90
CA THR A 140 41.02 -2.92 -2.13
C THR A 140 42.00 -2.76 -0.98
N GLY A 141 41.70 -3.29 0.20
CA GLY A 141 42.52 -3.05 1.41
C GLY A 141 42.35 -1.67 2.06
N LYS A 142 41.42 -0.82 1.55
CA LYS A 142 41.13 0.51 2.08
C LYS A 142 39.63 0.68 2.36
N LEU A 143 39.27 1.63 3.21
CA LEU A 143 37.90 2.07 3.36
C LEU A 143 37.44 2.73 2.05
N ILE A 144 36.24 2.38 1.58
CA ILE A 144 35.64 2.97 0.38
C ILE A 144 34.25 3.51 0.72
N ASP A 145 34.06 4.80 0.50
CA ASP A 145 32.76 5.44 0.66
C ASP A 145 31.87 5.16 -0.55
N VAL A 146 30.62 4.78 -0.28
CA VAL A 146 29.58 4.52 -1.26
C VAL A 146 28.47 5.55 -1.09
N GLY A 147 28.28 6.35 -2.11
CA GLY A 147 27.17 7.31 -2.21
C GLY A 147 26.00 6.72 -3.02
N ASP A 148 25.67 7.43 -4.10
CA ASP A 148 24.64 7.00 -5.06
C ASP A 148 25.20 5.92 -6.00
N MET A 149 24.44 4.88 -6.24
CA MET A 149 24.77 3.81 -7.18
C MET A 149 23.64 3.64 -8.20
N ASP A 150 23.99 3.77 -9.49
CA ASP A 150 23.06 3.49 -10.58
C ASP A 150 22.85 2.00 -10.72
N TYR A 151 21.60 1.60 -10.78
CA TYR A 151 21.16 0.24 -11.08
C TYR A 151 20.80 0.09 -12.55
N PHE A 152 20.21 1.12 -13.11
CA PHE A 152 19.94 1.21 -14.53
C PHE A 152 19.77 2.65 -14.97
N VAL A 153 20.32 2.97 -16.13
CA VAL A 153 20.15 4.24 -16.83
C VAL A 153 19.90 3.93 -18.29
N SER A 154 18.82 4.44 -18.86
CA SER A 154 18.54 4.33 -20.30
C SER A 154 18.06 5.67 -20.85
N ALA A 155 18.59 6.01 -22.03
CA ALA A 155 18.13 7.17 -22.79
C ALA A 155 17.00 6.85 -23.78
N ASP A 156 16.62 5.59 -23.90
CA ASP A 156 15.66 5.09 -24.89
C ASP A 156 14.68 4.07 -24.30
N ALA A 157 13.76 4.54 -23.46
CA ALA A 157 12.61 3.77 -23.01
C ALA A 157 11.37 4.15 -23.82
N ARG A 158 10.58 3.16 -24.26
CA ARG A 158 9.42 3.35 -25.14
C ARG A 158 8.21 2.56 -24.65
N LEU A 159 7.02 3.15 -24.84
CA LEU A 159 5.72 2.52 -24.54
C LEU A 159 4.84 2.35 -25.79
N GLY A 160 5.36 2.72 -26.96
CA GLY A 160 4.59 2.84 -28.19
C GLY A 160 3.83 4.17 -28.30
N GLY A 161 3.57 4.58 -29.55
CA GLY A 161 2.99 5.88 -29.84
C GLY A 161 3.92 7.04 -29.48
N THR A 162 3.35 8.18 -29.09
CA THR A 162 4.09 9.41 -28.86
C THR A 162 4.03 9.86 -27.39
N ALA A 163 5.08 10.53 -26.90
CA ALA A 163 5.27 10.90 -25.49
C ALA A 163 4.27 11.96 -24.98
N ASP A 164 3.54 12.65 -25.86
CA ASP A 164 2.42 13.52 -25.47
C ASP A 164 1.23 12.74 -24.90
N LYS A 165 1.14 11.44 -25.20
CA LYS A 165 0.14 10.51 -24.64
C LYS A 165 0.63 9.80 -23.37
N TRP A 166 1.88 9.99 -22.99
CA TRP A 166 2.45 9.32 -21.83
C TRP A 166 2.29 10.20 -20.60
N ILE A 167 1.55 9.67 -19.64
CA ILE A 167 1.32 10.31 -18.33
C ILE A 167 2.15 9.58 -17.28
N THR A 168 2.81 10.34 -16.43
CA THR A 168 3.62 9.79 -15.36
C THR A 168 3.13 10.22 -13.99
N LEU A 169 3.31 9.32 -13.03
CA LEU A 169 3.02 9.46 -11.61
C LEU A 169 4.06 8.68 -10.84
N GLY A 170 4.42 9.16 -9.65
CA GLY A 170 5.29 8.42 -8.76
C GLY A 170 4.86 8.53 -7.31
N THR A 171 5.37 7.61 -6.50
CA THR A 171 5.10 7.54 -5.06
C THR A 171 6.35 7.94 -4.29
N GLN A 172 6.21 8.90 -3.39
CA GLN A 172 7.26 9.33 -2.47
C GLN A 172 7.23 8.52 -1.17
N SER A 173 8.38 8.48 -0.50
CA SER A 173 8.54 7.82 0.79
C SER A 173 7.77 8.54 1.90
N ARG A 174 7.75 9.87 1.92
CA ARG A 174 7.06 10.65 2.96
C ARG A 174 5.57 10.76 2.68
N ASN A 175 4.75 10.72 3.72
CA ASN A 175 3.30 10.90 3.61
C ASN A 175 2.90 12.31 3.18
N ARG A 176 3.74 13.31 3.44
CA ARG A 176 3.55 14.72 3.06
C ARG A 176 3.78 15.01 1.58
N ASP A 177 4.50 14.13 0.90
CA ASP A 177 4.83 14.33 -0.51
C ASP A 177 3.69 13.80 -1.37
N LEU A 178 2.77 14.68 -1.72
CA LEU A 178 1.64 14.37 -2.58
C LEU A 178 2.10 14.15 -4.03
N TYR A 179 1.40 13.25 -4.73
CA TYR A 179 1.69 13.00 -6.13
C TYR A 179 1.19 14.11 -7.06
N GLU A 180 1.81 14.20 -8.21
CA GLU A 180 1.38 15.03 -9.33
C GLU A 180 1.33 14.20 -10.61
N LEU A 181 0.43 14.55 -11.52
CA LEU A 181 0.35 13.98 -12.87
C LEU A 181 1.12 14.86 -13.84
N TRP A 182 2.03 14.26 -14.57
CA TRP A 182 2.82 14.96 -15.59
C TRP A 182 2.68 14.30 -16.95
N SER A 183 2.58 15.08 -18.01
CA SER A 183 2.85 14.57 -19.34
C SER A 183 4.37 14.46 -19.55
N VAL A 184 4.83 13.29 -19.98
CA VAL A 184 6.27 13.00 -20.14
C VAL A 184 6.94 14.01 -21.10
N ILE A 185 6.28 14.43 -22.15
CA ILE A 185 6.81 15.42 -23.10
C ILE A 185 7.21 16.76 -22.46
N ASN A 186 6.59 17.10 -21.32
CA ASN A 186 6.83 18.34 -20.61
C ASN A 186 7.96 18.21 -19.55
N LEU A 187 8.50 17.01 -19.33
CA LEU A 187 9.55 16.78 -18.34
C LEU A 187 10.94 17.10 -18.91
N ILE A 188 11.26 18.38 -19.03
CA ILE A 188 12.59 18.86 -19.47
C ILE A 188 13.63 18.53 -18.40
N THR A 189 13.29 18.68 -17.10
CA THR A 189 14.09 18.25 -15.97
C THR A 189 13.55 16.93 -15.43
N PRO A 190 14.41 16.04 -14.89
CA PRO A 190 13.95 14.78 -14.30
C PRO A 190 12.95 15.03 -13.18
N LYS A 191 11.87 14.24 -13.15
CA LYS A 191 11.04 14.04 -11.96
C LYS A 191 11.52 12.79 -11.24
N THR A 192 11.74 12.92 -9.94
CA THR A 192 12.32 11.86 -9.09
C THR A 192 11.32 11.43 -8.04
N TYR A 193 11.13 10.13 -7.90
CA TYR A 193 10.29 9.52 -6.86
C TYR A 193 11.05 8.41 -6.13
N ALA A 194 10.69 8.17 -4.87
CA ALA A 194 11.45 7.29 -3.98
C ALA A 194 10.99 5.83 -4.02
N VAL A 195 9.69 5.59 -4.10
CA VAL A 195 9.11 4.24 -4.00
C VAL A 195 8.96 3.59 -5.37
N ASN A 196 8.32 4.31 -6.26
CA ASN A 196 8.17 3.92 -7.65
C ASN A 196 7.98 5.15 -8.55
N HIS A 197 8.15 4.92 -9.83
CA HIS A 197 7.82 5.84 -10.90
C HIS A 197 7.13 5.07 -12.02
N VAL A 198 5.90 5.43 -12.31
CA VAL A 198 5.07 4.75 -13.30
C VAL A 198 4.82 5.67 -14.47
N VAL A 199 5.05 5.20 -15.68
CA VAL A 199 4.68 5.89 -16.92
C VAL A 199 3.65 5.05 -17.66
N ARG A 200 2.54 5.67 -18.04
CA ARG A 200 1.41 5.02 -18.73
C ARG A 200 1.07 5.75 -20.03
N ASN A 201 0.95 5.02 -21.13
CA ASN A 201 0.35 5.51 -22.34
C ASN A 201 -1.18 5.57 -22.18
N SER A 202 -1.78 6.75 -22.29
CA SER A 202 -3.21 6.98 -22.05
C SER A 202 -4.10 6.32 -23.12
N GLU A 203 -3.61 6.09 -24.32
CA GLU A 203 -4.35 5.48 -25.44
C GLU A 203 -4.31 3.96 -25.39
N THR A 204 -3.12 3.37 -25.28
CA THR A 204 -2.94 1.91 -25.34
C THR A 204 -3.07 1.23 -23.97
N GLY A 205 -2.84 1.96 -22.88
CA GLY A 205 -2.72 1.41 -21.54
C GLY A 205 -1.30 0.88 -21.23
N ASN A 206 -0.44 0.72 -22.22
CA ASN A 206 0.94 0.27 -22.00
C ASN A 206 1.62 1.10 -20.92
N CYS A 207 2.29 0.43 -19.98
CA CYS A 207 2.98 1.13 -18.89
C CYS A 207 4.32 0.48 -18.55
N LEU A 208 5.21 1.32 -18.01
CA LEU A 208 6.47 0.94 -17.39
C LEU A 208 6.42 1.39 -15.94
N LEU A 209 6.54 0.44 -15.02
CA LEU A 209 6.76 0.71 -13.60
C LEU A 209 8.23 0.43 -13.28
N MET A 210 8.89 1.38 -12.67
CA MET A 210 10.18 1.25 -12.03
C MET A 210 9.98 1.45 -10.54
N GLY A 211 10.39 0.50 -9.71
CA GLY A 211 10.16 0.58 -8.27
C GLY A 211 11.13 -0.29 -7.49
N HIS A 212 11.26 -0.03 -6.20
CA HIS A 212 12.01 -0.94 -5.34
C HIS A 212 11.16 -2.15 -4.93
N VAL A 213 11.83 -3.24 -4.62
CA VAL A 213 11.28 -4.44 -3.98
C VAL A 213 11.80 -4.56 -2.56
N THR A 214 13.07 -4.23 -2.35
CA THR A 214 13.67 -4.15 -1.01
C THR A 214 13.97 -2.71 -0.62
N ALA A 215 13.92 -2.43 0.68
CA ALA A 215 14.35 -1.21 1.32
C ALA A 215 15.00 -1.60 2.66
N LEU A 216 16.23 -2.09 2.59
CA LEU A 216 16.96 -2.66 3.74
C LEU A 216 18.15 -1.80 4.14
N LYS A 217 18.85 -1.20 3.17
CA LYS A 217 20.09 -0.46 3.36
C LYS A 217 20.11 0.86 2.59
N GLY A 218 19.70 0.86 1.32
CA GLY A 218 19.75 2.00 0.42
C GLY A 218 18.42 2.66 0.17
N ALA A 219 18.40 3.99 0.07
CA ALA A 219 17.22 4.75 -0.32
C ALA A 219 17.10 4.82 -1.84
N SER A 220 16.11 4.14 -2.41
CA SER A 220 15.88 4.09 -3.87
C SER A 220 15.36 5.41 -4.42
N ARG A 221 15.68 5.68 -5.70
CA ARG A 221 15.17 6.81 -6.47
C ARG A 221 14.96 6.42 -7.93
N PHE A 222 13.92 6.97 -8.54
CA PHE A 222 13.55 6.68 -9.92
C PHE A 222 13.27 7.98 -10.66
N ASP A 223 14.05 8.25 -11.70
CA ASP A 223 13.96 9.45 -12.52
C ASP A 223 13.27 9.14 -13.85
N VAL A 224 12.42 10.05 -14.29
CA VAL A 224 11.87 10.09 -15.66
C VAL A 224 12.02 11.50 -16.21
N ARG A 225 12.47 11.63 -17.45
CA ARG A 225 12.42 12.86 -18.22
C ARG A 225 12.16 12.61 -19.70
N SER A 226 11.72 13.63 -20.42
CA SER A 226 11.63 13.62 -21.87
C SER A 226 13.03 13.50 -22.49
N GLY A 227 13.13 13.03 -23.71
CA GLY A 227 14.41 12.86 -24.40
C GLY A 227 15.23 14.16 -24.46
N TRP A 228 16.55 14.03 -24.36
CA TRP A 228 17.49 15.15 -24.35
C TRP A 228 17.58 15.86 -25.72
N LYS A 229 17.63 17.20 -25.70
CA LYS A 229 17.88 18.09 -26.85
C LYS A 229 16.90 17.94 -28.02
N GLY A 230 15.74 18.49 -27.86
CA GLY A 230 14.71 18.52 -28.89
C GLY A 230 13.81 17.31 -28.76
N ASN A 231 12.56 17.57 -28.48
CA ASN A 231 11.48 16.61 -28.31
C ASN A 231 11.61 15.42 -29.26
N VAL A 232 12.17 14.32 -28.77
CA VAL A 232 12.10 13.05 -29.46
C VAL A 232 10.77 12.45 -29.06
N PRO A 233 9.78 12.42 -29.92
CA PRO A 233 8.39 12.21 -29.53
C PRO A 233 8.07 10.75 -29.16
N ASP A 234 9.03 9.82 -29.31
CA ASP A 234 8.80 8.38 -29.20
C ASP A 234 9.58 7.70 -28.07
N ARG A 235 10.32 8.46 -27.24
CA ARG A 235 11.17 7.91 -26.18
C ARG A 235 11.27 8.82 -24.96
N MET A 236 11.65 8.24 -23.83
CA MET A 236 11.99 8.93 -22.60
C MET A 236 13.31 8.42 -22.03
N GLN A 237 13.91 9.19 -21.14
CA GLN A 237 15.03 8.74 -20.34
C GLN A 237 14.53 8.29 -18.98
N VAL A 238 15.11 7.19 -18.49
CA VAL A 238 14.80 6.61 -17.20
C VAL A 238 16.08 6.29 -16.44
N ARG A 239 16.04 6.41 -15.11
CA ARG A 239 17.13 6.03 -14.21
C ARG A 239 16.56 5.44 -12.94
N GLY A 240 17.15 4.36 -12.45
CA GLY A 240 16.93 3.83 -11.10
C GLY A 240 18.26 3.75 -10.37
N TYR A 241 18.33 4.36 -9.18
CA TYR A 241 19.54 4.37 -8.36
C TYR A 241 19.19 4.26 -6.87
N CYS A 242 20.19 3.88 -6.06
CA CYS A 242 20.06 3.82 -4.61
C CYS A 242 21.16 4.68 -3.96
N SER A 243 20.78 5.47 -2.97
CA SER A 243 21.68 6.26 -2.13
C SER A 243 21.97 5.49 -0.85
N TYR A 244 23.22 5.12 -0.63
CA TYR A 244 23.64 4.33 0.52
C TYR A 244 24.27 5.17 1.63
N LYS A 245 25.14 6.12 1.26
CA LYS A 245 25.89 6.97 2.21
C LYS A 245 26.57 6.14 3.31
N VAL A 246 27.28 5.09 2.90
CA VAL A 246 27.97 4.18 3.80
C VAL A 246 29.42 4.01 3.40
N THR A 247 30.27 3.64 4.36
CA THR A 247 31.67 3.26 4.12
C THR A 247 31.77 1.74 4.16
N VAL A 248 32.42 1.12 3.18
CA VAL A 248 32.64 -0.33 3.13
C VAL A 248 34.06 -0.65 3.55
N PRO A 249 34.27 -1.37 4.69
CA PRO A 249 35.59 -1.77 5.16
C PRO A 249 36.25 -2.80 4.25
N PRO A 250 37.59 -2.92 4.28
CA PRO A 250 38.31 -3.97 3.59
C PRO A 250 37.80 -5.38 3.94
N GLY A 251 37.67 -6.23 2.93
CA GLY A 251 37.18 -7.60 3.08
C GLY A 251 35.70 -7.72 3.42
N LYS A 252 34.93 -6.63 3.39
CA LYS A 252 33.50 -6.61 3.57
C LYS A 252 32.76 -6.46 2.24
N SER A 253 31.56 -7.03 2.20
CA SER A 253 30.62 -6.87 1.08
C SER A 253 29.22 -6.58 1.61
N PHE A 254 28.38 -6.04 0.77
CA PHE A 254 26.95 -5.90 1.06
C PHE A 254 26.12 -6.25 -0.17
N ALA A 255 24.97 -6.85 0.07
CA ALA A 255 23.93 -7.02 -0.93
C ALA A 255 23.25 -5.69 -1.18
N GLY A 256 23.13 -5.32 -2.44
CA GLY A 256 22.38 -4.13 -2.86
C GLY A 256 20.88 -4.35 -2.79
N GLU A 257 20.13 -3.26 -2.96
CA GLU A 257 18.67 -3.34 -3.06
C GLU A 257 18.23 -4.11 -4.33
N LYS A 258 17.02 -4.66 -4.30
CA LYS A 258 16.37 -5.22 -5.48
C LYS A 258 15.40 -4.20 -6.06
N LEU A 259 15.58 -3.85 -7.32
CA LEU A 259 14.71 -2.95 -8.05
C LEU A 259 13.91 -3.74 -9.10
N LEU A 260 12.66 -3.32 -9.29
CA LEU A 260 11.72 -3.89 -10.27
C LEU A 260 11.63 -2.97 -11.49
N ILE A 261 11.68 -3.57 -12.65
CA ILE A 261 11.26 -3.01 -13.93
C ILE A 261 10.11 -3.90 -14.44
N CYS A 262 8.90 -3.37 -14.48
CA CYS A 262 7.70 -4.11 -14.84
C CYS A 262 7.00 -3.43 -16.02
N PHE A 263 6.80 -4.18 -17.11
CA PHE A 263 5.97 -3.78 -18.23
C PHE A 263 4.57 -4.36 -18.07
N ASN A 264 3.54 -3.52 -18.22
CA ASN A 264 2.16 -3.96 -18.10
C ASN A 264 1.24 -3.17 -19.03
N THR A 265 -0.03 -3.55 -19.13
CA THR A 265 -1.10 -2.80 -19.80
C THR A 265 -2.11 -2.19 -18.80
N ASP A 266 -1.94 -2.47 -17.53
CA ASP A 266 -2.69 -1.87 -16.41
C ASP A 266 -1.70 -1.35 -15.37
N ALA A 267 -1.56 -0.03 -15.29
CA ALA A 267 -0.63 0.62 -14.38
C ALA A 267 -0.98 0.41 -12.90
N LEU A 268 -2.28 0.28 -12.57
CA LEU A 268 -2.72 0.01 -11.20
C LEU A 268 -2.35 -1.41 -10.78
N GLN A 269 -2.51 -2.39 -11.68
CA GLN A 269 -2.07 -3.77 -11.43
C GLN A 269 -0.54 -3.87 -11.30
N ALA A 270 0.21 -3.09 -12.08
CA ALA A 270 1.67 -3.05 -11.92
C ALA A 270 2.09 -2.54 -10.54
N MET A 271 1.40 -1.52 -10.00
CA MET A 271 1.64 -1.01 -8.64
C MET A 271 1.23 -2.04 -7.57
N GLU A 272 0.09 -2.70 -7.73
CA GLU A 272 -0.35 -3.79 -6.85
C GLU A 272 0.67 -4.94 -6.83
N HIS A 273 1.17 -5.33 -7.99
CA HIS A 273 2.19 -6.37 -8.13
C HIS A 273 3.50 -5.98 -7.42
N GLN A 274 3.95 -4.73 -7.55
CA GLN A 274 5.10 -4.23 -6.78
C GLN A 274 4.88 -4.40 -5.28
N ALA A 275 3.70 -4.06 -4.76
CA ALA A 275 3.39 -4.21 -3.33
C ALA A 275 3.43 -5.68 -2.88
N ASP A 276 2.96 -6.61 -3.71
CA ASP A 276 3.04 -8.03 -3.42
C ASP A 276 4.51 -8.51 -3.32
N LEU A 277 5.38 -8.03 -4.22
CA LEU A 277 6.82 -8.32 -4.16
C LEU A 277 7.49 -7.71 -2.93
N ILE A 278 7.12 -6.48 -2.54
CA ILE A 278 7.59 -5.84 -1.31
C ILE A 278 7.16 -6.67 -0.09
N ALA A 279 5.91 -7.11 -0.04
CA ALA A 279 5.40 -7.92 1.05
C ALA A 279 6.18 -9.24 1.22
N ILE A 280 6.52 -9.89 0.11
CA ILE A 280 7.36 -11.10 0.10
C ILE A 280 8.79 -10.77 0.58
N ALA A 281 9.39 -9.70 0.06
CA ALA A 281 10.77 -9.31 0.36
C ALA A 281 11.00 -9.00 1.85
N HIS A 282 9.99 -8.44 2.50
CA HIS A 282 10.06 -7.99 3.88
C HIS A 282 9.35 -8.91 4.88
N ASP A 283 8.97 -10.14 4.47
CA ASP A 283 8.21 -11.11 5.29
C ASP A 283 7.01 -10.46 5.99
N VAL A 284 6.24 -9.67 5.24
CA VAL A 284 5.10 -8.94 5.79
C VAL A 284 4.05 -9.92 6.27
N ARG A 285 3.78 -9.92 7.56
CA ARG A 285 2.75 -10.73 8.21
C ARG A 285 1.58 -9.86 8.60
N LEU A 286 0.87 -9.37 7.58
CA LEU A 286 -0.23 -8.45 7.80
C LEU A 286 -1.30 -9.05 8.71
N LYS A 287 -1.55 -8.42 9.84
CA LYS A 287 -2.60 -8.83 10.76
C LYS A 287 -3.95 -8.57 10.12
N GLN A 288 -4.67 -9.65 9.86
CA GLN A 288 -5.93 -9.58 9.15
C GLN A 288 -7.02 -8.96 10.02
N ARG A 289 -7.86 -8.16 9.39
CA ARG A 289 -9.18 -7.84 9.92
C ARG A 289 -10.02 -9.11 9.81
N ARG A 290 -10.32 -9.77 10.92
CA ARG A 290 -11.18 -10.96 10.87
C ARG A 290 -12.57 -10.60 10.38
N PRO A 291 -13.27 -11.51 9.68
CA PRO A 291 -14.70 -11.37 9.46
C PRO A 291 -15.39 -11.19 10.80
N ILE A 292 -16.25 -10.20 10.91
CA ILE A 292 -16.92 -9.87 12.16
C ILE A 292 -17.99 -10.92 12.45
N ASP A 293 -17.90 -11.57 13.59
CA ASP A 293 -19.06 -12.16 14.22
C ASP A 293 -19.65 -11.14 15.22
N LEU A 294 -20.68 -10.43 14.80
CA LEU A 294 -21.36 -9.44 15.63
C LEU A 294 -22.02 -10.04 16.88
N ASN A 295 -22.14 -11.36 16.94
CA ASN A 295 -22.66 -12.06 18.11
C ASN A 295 -21.58 -12.32 19.16
N ASP A 296 -20.31 -12.25 18.77
CA ASP A 296 -19.18 -12.33 19.69
C ASP A 296 -18.81 -10.94 20.20
N ARG A 297 -19.48 -10.51 21.27
CA ARG A 297 -19.22 -9.21 21.92
C ARG A 297 -17.81 -9.05 22.44
N GLU A 298 -17.19 -10.14 22.89
CA GLU A 298 -15.81 -10.11 23.35
C GLU A 298 -14.86 -9.88 22.18
N TRP A 299 -15.15 -10.47 21.04
CA TRP A 299 -14.39 -10.26 19.82
C TRP A 299 -14.55 -8.83 19.27
N VAL A 300 -15.77 -8.31 19.21
CA VAL A 300 -16.05 -6.93 18.77
C VAL A 300 -15.29 -5.94 19.65
N ALA A 301 -15.33 -6.13 20.98
CA ALA A 301 -14.62 -5.26 21.90
C ALA A 301 -13.09 -5.33 21.76
N ASN A 302 -12.54 -6.48 21.41
CA ASN A 302 -11.12 -6.74 21.52
C ASN A 302 -10.36 -6.73 20.18
N ASP A 303 -10.93 -7.22 19.10
CA ASP A 303 -10.23 -7.30 17.80
C ASP A 303 -10.55 -6.13 16.89
N TYR A 304 -11.68 -5.51 17.08
CA TYR A 304 -12.21 -4.51 16.19
C TYR A 304 -11.65 -3.11 16.44
N SER A 305 -11.42 -2.76 17.69
CA SER A 305 -10.86 -1.48 18.10
C SER A 305 -9.49 -1.15 17.49
N ARG A 306 -8.80 -2.14 16.94
CA ARG A 306 -7.49 -1.97 16.31
C ARG A 306 -7.52 -1.15 15.03
N PHE A 307 -8.62 -1.32 14.25
CA PHE A 307 -8.77 -0.72 12.93
C PHE A 307 -9.89 0.32 12.88
N HIS A 308 -10.52 0.56 14.00
CA HIS A 308 -11.72 1.34 14.07
C HIS A 308 -11.84 2.01 15.44
N GLY A 309 -12.35 3.23 15.49
CA GLY A 309 -12.49 3.94 16.75
C GLY A 309 -12.73 5.43 16.54
N TRP A 310 -12.55 6.21 17.60
CA TRP A 310 -12.56 7.66 17.47
C TRP A 310 -11.22 8.25 17.90
N MET A 311 -10.87 9.37 17.31
CA MET A 311 -9.70 10.17 17.63
C MET A 311 -10.16 11.52 18.22
N SER A 312 -10.86 11.52 19.32
CA SER A 312 -11.29 12.77 19.92
C SER A 312 -10.41 13.09 21.13
N GLY A 313 -10.07 14.36 21.29
CA GLY A 313 -9.54 14.89 22.54
C GLY A 313 -10.60 15.04 23.63
N GLY A 314 -11.85 14.59 23.37
CA GLY A 314 -12.97 14.65 24.27
C GLY A 314 -13.03 13.55 25.32
N ASN A 315 -14.03 13.61 26.20
CA ASN A 315 -14.26 12.65 27.26
C ASN A 315 -14.68 11.28 26.65
N ASN A 316 -13.91 10.25 26.93
CA ASN A 316 -14.19 8.88 26.52
C ASN A 316 -15.59 8.39 26.95
N ALA A 317 -16.12 8.92 28.03
CA ALA A 317 -17.45 8.59 28.56
C ALA A 317 -18.57 9.10 27.60
N ASP A 318 -18.40 10.27 27.01
CA ASP A 318 -19.40 10.84 26.10
C ASP A 318 -19.46 10.05 24.79
N ALA A 319 -18.32 9.69 24.25
CA ALA A 319 -18.25 8.86 23.04
C ALA A 319 -18.86 7.47 23.28
N LYS A 320 -18.52 6.82 24.41
CA LYS A 320 -19.12 5.54 24.79
C LYS A 320 -20.63 5.63 24.89
N LYS A 321 -21.14 6.63 25.62
CA LYS A 321 -22.55 6.86 25.77
C LYS A 321 -23.24 7.08 24.44
N PHE A 322 -22.64 7.91 23.56
CA PHE A 322 -23.15 8.18 22.23
C PHE A 322 -23.29 6.90 21.40
N PHE A 323 -22.27 6.03 21.40
CA PHE A 323 -22.29 4.78 20.64
C PHE A 323 -23.30 3.78 21.20
N GLU A 324 -23.42 3.66 22.51
CA GLU A 324 -24.40 2.78 23.18
C GLU A 324 -25.84 3.24 22.91
N GLU A 325 -26.13 4.52 23.09
CA GLU A 325 -27.47 5.09 22.89
C GLU A 325 -27.95 5.02 21.42
N ASN A 326 -27.03 5.01 20.46
CA ASN A 326 -27.34 4.97 19.05
C ASN A 326 -27.20 3.59 18.41
N SER A 327 -27.02 2.53 19.22
CA SER A 327 -26.82 1.16 18.74
C SER A 327 -25.68 1.02 17.72
N LEU A 328 -24.65 1.85 17.87
CA LEU A 328 -23.42 1.81 17.07
C LEU A 328 -22.48 0.74 17.64
N VAL A 329 -22.96 -0.49 17.71
CA VAL A 329 -22.27 -1.63 18.35
C VAL A 329 -20.93 -1.97 17.74
N ASP A 330 -20.73 -1.53 16.52
CA ASP A 330 -19.52 -1.76 15.75
C ASP A 330 -18.46 -0.68 15.93
N PHE A 331 -18.79 0.44 16.58
CA PHE A 331 -17.85 1.48 16.95
C PHE A 331 -17.37 1.25 18.38
N TYR A 332 -16.42 0.34 18.55
CA TYR A 332 -15.87 0.12 19.86
C TYR A 332 -14.50 0.75 20.03
N TRP A 333 -14.45 1.67 21.00
CA TRP A 333 -13.29 2.08 21.77
C TRP A 333 -12.14 2.72 21.00
N GLY A 334 -12.21 3.99 21.01
CA GLY A 334 -11.14 4.89 20.69
C GLY A 334 -9.81 4.61 21.38
N LEU A 335 -8.90 5.49 21.19
CA LEU A 335 -7.56 5.57 21.79
C LEU A 335 -7.49 5.44 23.31
N GLY A 336 -8.59 5.21 23.98
CA GLY A 336 -8.75 5.19 25.42
C GLY A 336 -9.43 3.97 26.00
N GLY A 337 -9.51 2.84 25.29
CA GLY A 337 -9.91 1.58 25.91
C GLY A 337 -8.98 1.21 27.06
N PRO A 338 -9.37 0.28 27.96
CA PRO A 338 -8.53 -0.18 29.07
C PRO A 338 -7.30 -0.98 28.62
N GLY A 339 -6.98 -0.91 27.33
CA GLY A 339 -5.66 -1.28 26.87
C GLY A 339 -4.63 -0.33 27.45
N PRO A 340 -3.34 -0.64 27.37
CA PRO A 340 -2.34 0.34 27.67
C PRO A 340 -2.66 1.54 26.81
N GLN A 341 -3.11 2.56 27.46
CA GLN A 341 -3.12 3.87 26.87
C GLN A 341 -1.70 4.18 26.57
N GLY A 342 -1.48 4.21 25.57
CA GLY A 342 -0.25 4.59 25.24
C GLY A 342 -0.10 3.99 23.96
N GLY A 343 -0.66 4.56 23.05
CA GLY A 343 0.08 5.11 22.03
C GLY A 343 1.29 5.77 22.59
N PHE A 344 1.96 5.18 23.47
CA PHE A 344 3.19 5.66 23.97
C PHE A 344 4.24 4.95 23.24
N GLY A 345 3.99 5.20 22.13
CA GLY A 345 4.88 5.42 21.35
C GLY A 345 6.22 5.45 21.69
N ILE A 346 6.63 5.15 20.90
CA ILE A 346 7.91 5.41 20.44
C ILE A 346 7.81 6.82 19.91
N TYR A 347 7.49 7.73 20.79
CA TYR A 347 7.86 9.10 20.57
C TYR A 347 9.37 9.07 20.45
N GLY A 348 9.85 9.06 19.21
CA GLY A 348 11.23 9.11 18.92
C GLY A 348 11.93 7.81 18.74
N MET A 349 11.41 6.95 17.88
CA MET A 349 12.31 6.02 17.22
C MET A 349 13.43 6.79 16.55
N GLY A 350 14.62 6.49 16.97
CA GLY A 350 15.84 6.99 16.38
C GLY A 350 15.89 8.51 16.28
N GLY A 351 16.61 9.13 15.52
CA GLY A 351 16.88 10.56 15.42
C GLY A 351 15.74 11.55 15.49
N SER A 352 14.47 11.06 15.59
CA SER A 352 13.43 11.96 15.94
C SER A 352 13.57 12.28 17.43
N THR A 353 13.71 13.43 17.64
CA THR A 353 13.80 14.26 18.77
C THR A 353 12.70 14.07 19.77
N GLN A 354 11.72 13.28 19.51
CA GLN A 354 10.62 12.99 20.44
C GLN A 354 10.84 11.69 21.20
N GLY A 355 11.82 10.88 20.88
CA GLY A 355 12.45 9.97 21.81
C GLY A 355 13.14 10.74 22.86
N ARG A 356 12.36 11.41 23.67
CA ARG A 356 12.93 12.21 24.75
C ARG A 356 13.86 11.30 25.53
N PRO A 357 15.20 11.47 25.41
CA PRO A 357 16.17 10.73 26.21
C PRO A 357 15.85 10.80 27.69
N SER A 358 15.22 11.90 28.11
CA SER A 358 14.66 12.07 29.46
C SER A 358 13.62 11.02 29.87
N ARG A 359 13.03 10.28 28.92
CA ARG A 359 12.04 9.21 29.19
C ARG A 359 12.62 7.80 29.23
N VAL A 360 13.88 7.63 28.84
CA VAL A 360 14.60 6.37 28.89
C VAL A 360 15.85 6.52 29.75
N ASN A 361 16.06 5.58 30.66
CA ASN A 361 17.25 5.56 31.50
C ASN A 361 18.32 4.65 30.87
N TYR A 362 18.87 5.09 29.74
CA TYR A 362 19.93 4.37 29.04
C TYR A 362 21.31 4.90 29.42
N PRO A 363 22.35 4.03 29.39
CA PRO A 363 23.74 4.46 29.53
C PRO A 363 24.15 5.50 28.49
N ALA A 364 25.16 6.29 28.83
CA ALA A 364 25.59 7.42 27.98
C ALA A 364 26.03 7.00 26.57
N GLU A 365 26.59 5.80 26.42
CA GLU A 365 27.00 5.20 25.15
C GLU A 365 25.85 4.81 24.22
N CYS A 366 24.61 4.84 24.70
CA CYS A 366 23.40 4.63 23.87
C CYS A 366 22.94 5.90 23.16
N PHE A 367 23.66 6.99 23.31
CA PHE A 367 23.29 8.26 22.70
C PHE A 367 24.39 8.77 21.79
N LEU A 368 23.98 9.37 20.68
CA LEU A 368 24.90 10.09 19.80
C LEU A 368 25.54 11.29 20.53
N PRO A 369 26.76 11.69 20.15
CA PRO A 369 27.43 12.85 20.73
C PRO A 369 26.86 14.20 20.26
N ILE A 370 25.63 14.19 19.77
CA ILE A 370 24.93 15.36 19.22
C ILE A 370 23.65 15.66 20.02
N HIS A 371 23.27 16.92 20.03
CA HIS A 371 22.04 17.41 20.62
C HIS A 371 21.14 17.98 19.53
N THR A 372 19.83 17.75 19.67
CA THR A 372 18.87 18.27 18.71
C THR A 372 18.55 19.74 19.00
N VAL A 373 18.42 20.53 17.95
CA VAL A 373 18.03 21.96 18.09
C VAL A 373 16.53 22.10 18.36
N LYS A 374 15.74 21.10 17.96
CA LYS A 374 14.28 21.21 17.91
C LYS A 374 13.58 20.89 19.24
N TYR A 375 14.24 20.18 20.18
CA TYR A 375 13.59 19.72 21.42
C TYR A 375 14.54 19.92 22.61
N ASP A 376 14.73 21.17 22.99
CA ASP A 376 15.44 21.59 24.20
C ASP A 376 16.86 21.01 24.35
N GLY A 377 17.52 20.69 23.24
CA GLY A 377 18.88 20.20 23.23
C GLY A 377 19.06 18.77 23.73
N GLU A 378 18.03 17.94 23.71
CA GLU A 378 18.15 16.52 24.09
C GLU A 378 19.07 15.74 23.13
N ARG A 379 19.80 14.75 23.64
CA ARG A 379 20.67 13.86 22.87
C ARG A 379 19.82 12.88 22.05
N VAL A 380 20.34 12.47 20.89
CA VAL A 380 19.69 11.49 20.02
C VAL A 380 20.06 10.07 20.45
N ILE A 381 19.11 9.16 20.49
CA ILE A 381 19.35 7.74 20.79
C ILE A 381 20.04 7.09 19.58
N ASP A 382 21.11 6.33 19.83
CA ASP A 382 21.89 5.64 18.80
C ASP A 382 21.49 4.18 18.68
N PHE A 383 20.65 3.87 17.70
CA PHE A 383 20.23 2.50 17.38
C PHE A 383 21.22 1.72 16.49
N SER A 384 22.34 2.31 16.11
CA SER A 384 23.47 1.55 15.56
C SER A 384 24.22 0.78 16.66
N ASN A 385 23.99 1.14 17.95
CA ASN A 385 24.59 0.46 19.09
C ASN A 385 23.74 -0.76 19.51
N PRO A 386 24.28 -2.00 19.45
CA PRO A 386 23.55 -3.19 19.86
C PRO A 386 23.04 -3.16 21.31
N LEU A 387 23.74 -2.44 22.22
CA LEU A 387 23.27 -2.26 23.59
C LEU A 387 21.95 -1.48 23.63
N THR A 388 21.85 -0.43 22.82
CA THR A 388 20.62 0.37 22.71
C THR A 388 19.45 -0.50 22.24
N VAL A 389 19.65 -1.28 21.18
CA VAL A 389 18.63 -2.20 20.63
C VAL A 389 18.19 -3.21 21.69
N LYS A 390 19.12 -3.79 22.43
CA LYS A 390 18.83 -4.73 23.53
C LYS A 390 18.01 -4.06 24.63
N LEU A 391 18.42 -2.90 25.12
CA LEU A 391 17.74 -2.18 26.20
C LEU A 391 16.33 -1.72 25.76
N GLU A 392 16.18 -1.31 24.52
CA GLU A 392 14.87 -0.97 23.97
C GLU A 392 13.96 -2.20 23.93
N ARG A 393 14.45 -3.34 23.48
CA ARG A 393 13.67 -4.59 23.49
C ARG A 393 13.28 -5.01 24.91
N GLU A 394 14.19 -4.90 25.89
CA GLU A 394 13.88 -5.20 27.30
C GLU A 394 12.81 -4.23 27.86
N ARG A 395 12.89 -2.95 27.49
CA ARG A 395 11.89 -1.93 27.89
C ARG A 395 10.52 -2.28 27.31
N ILE A 396 10.45 -2.67 26.04
CA ILE A 396 9.20 -3.05 25.38
C ILE A 396 8.62 -4.31 26.02
N LEU A 397 9.41 -5.34 26.26
CA LEU A 397 8.98 -6.58 26.91
C LEU A 397 8.44 -6.32 28.31
N LYS A 398 9.07 -5.43 29.08
CA LYS A 398 8.56 -5.01 30.39
C LYS A 398 7.21 -4.28 30.29
N TRP A 399 7.05 -3.43 29.29
CA TRP A 399 5.79 -2.73 29.03
C TRP A 399 4.68 -3.70 28.60
N LEU A 400 5.00 -4.74 27.81
CA LEU A 400 4.06 -5.76 27.36
C LEU A 400 3.73 -6.81 28.44
N ALA A 401 4.43 -6.84 29.56
CA ALA A 401 4.15 -7.79 30.63
C ALA A 401 2.71 -7.66 31.14
N GLY A 402 1.94 -8.75 31.12
CA GLY A 402 0.52 -8.76 31.45
C GLY A 402 -0.41 -8.30 30.33
N GLN A 403 0.13 -8.08 29.12
CA GLN A 403 -0.63 -7.62 27.94
C GLN A 403 -0.92 -8.73 26.93
N GLU A 404 -0.72 -9.98 27.27
CA GLU A 404 -0.79 -11.13 26.35
C GLU A 404 -2.17 -11.27 25.68
N LYS A 405 -3.22 -10.83 26.38
CA LYS A 405 -4.60 -10.79 25.87
C LYS A 405 -4.97 -9.47 25.20
N ASN A 406 -4.07 -8.50 25.22
CA ASN A 406 -4.36 -7.17 24.70
C ASN A 406 -4.45 -7.20 23.17
N THR A 407 -5.54 -6.68 22.68
CA THR A 407 -5.85 -6.54 21.26
C THR A 407 -5.73 -5.10 20.78
N GLY A 408 -5.21 -4.21 21.62
CA GLY A 408 -5.04 -2.80 21.32
C GLY A 408 -4.01 -2.53 20.23
N ARG A 409 -3.52 -1.31 20.18
CA ARG A 409 -2.48 -0.89 19.26
C ARG A 409 -1.33 -0.21 19.98
N ALA A 410 -0.12 -0.44 19.49
CA ALA A 410 1.04 0.39 19.76
C ALA A 410 1.10 1.50 18.71
N GLU A 411 1.33 2.72 19.13
CA GLU A 411 1.41 3.87 18.22
C GLU A 411 2.82 4.38 18.14
N MET A 412 3.33 4.48 16.88
CA MET A 412 4.63 5.07 16.56
C MET A 412 4.35 6.42 15.91
N ASP A 413 4.55 7.50 16.66
CA ASP A 413 4.29 8.85 16.17
C ASP A 413 5.59 9.64 16.00
N PHE A 414 5.61 10.62 15.08
CA PHE A 414 6.77 11.48 14.80
C PHE A 414 8.05 10.71 14.46
N ALA A 415 7.94 9.59 13.78
CA ALA A 415 9.06 8.76 13.37
C ALA A 415 9.57 9.10 11.94
N ASP A 416 9.42 10.35 11.53
CA ASP A 416 9.64 10.82 10.16
C ASP A 416 11.08 11.23 9.85
N TRP A 417 11.97 11.26 10.85
CA TRP A 417 13.31 11.80 10.70
C TRP A 417 14.39 10.75 10.78
N TRP A 418 15.18 10.65 9.73
CA TRP A 418 16.31 9.75 9.71
C TRP A 418 17.45 10.23 8.82
N ASP A 419 18.66 10.20 9.35
CA ASP A 419 19.89 10.43 8.58
C ASP A 419 21.04 9.60 9.18
N VAL A 420 22.18 9.55 8.50
CA VAL A 420 23.44 9.06 9.08
C VAL A 420 24.02 10.16 9.93
N TRP A 421 24.21 9.88 11.22
CA TRP A 421 24.68 10.87 12.16
C TRP A 421 26.17 10.72 12.45
N PRO A 422 26.95 11.81 12.48
CA PRO A 422 28.32 11.74 12.90
C PRO A 422 28.46 11.17 14.32
N GLY A 423 29.37 10.21 14.47
CA GLY A 423 29.68 9.60 15.77
C GLY A 423 28.71 8.51 16.23
N GLN A 424 27.90 7.96 15.32
CA GLN A 424 27.16 6.73 15.62
C GLN A 424 28.10 5.57 15.94
N PHE A 425 27.66 4.63 16.76
CA PHE A 425 28.46 3.50 17.26
C PHE A 425 28.98 2.63 16.12
N ASP A 426 28.14 2.25 15.19
CA ASP A 426 28.53 1.56 13.96
C ASP A 426 28.52 2.53 12.78
N PRO A 427 29.70 3.06 12.39
CA PRO A 427 29.79 4.01 11.29
C PRO A 427 29.51 3.40 9.91
N PHE A 428 29.35 2.06 9.82
CA PHE A 428 29.11 1.33 8.59
C PHE A 428 27.62 1.03 8.37
N MET A 429 26.76 1.25 9.35
CA MET A 429 25.32 1.15 9.20
C MET A 429 24.77 2.36 8.45
N SER A 430 23.91 2.09 7.47
CA SER A 430 23.17 3.16 6.77
C SER A 430 22.06 3.74 7.66
N ALA A 431 21.53 4.89 7.26
CA ALA A 431 20.38 5.49 7.92
C ALA A 431 19.18 4.54 7.98
N LEU A 432 18.90 3.82 6.89
CA LEU A 432 17.79 2.88 6.82
C LEU A 432 17.98 1.67 7.73
N GLU A 433 19.19 1.09 7.77
CA GLU A 433 19.51 0.00 8.69
C GLU A 433 19.33 0.42 10.15
N THR A 434 19.80 1.60 10.51
CA THR A 434 19.68 2.13 11.87
C THR A 434 18.20 2.38 12.23
N TYR A 435 17.41 2.90 11.29
CA TYR A 435 15.97 3.08 11.48
C TYR A 435 15.25 1.74 11.70
N ARG A 436 15.56 0.74 10.90
CA ARG A 436 14.98 -0.59 11.05
C ARG A 436 15.41 -1.24 12.37
N ALA A 437 16.66 -1.02 12.81
CA ALA A 437 17.14 -1.46 14.12
C ALA A 437 16.35 -0.85 15.30
N ALA A 438 15.79 0.33 15.12
CA ALA A 438 14.89 0.94 16.10
C ALA A 438 13.47 0.30 16.08
N GLY A 439 12.95 -0.04 14.91
CA GLY A 439 11.57 -0.53 14.75
C GLY A 439 11.38 -2.03 14.95
N LEU A 440 12.34 -2.84 14.52
CA LEU A 440 12.25 -4.29 14.59
C LEU A 440 12.06 -4.84 16.01
N PRO A 441 12.73 -4.35 17.07
CA PRO A 441 12.49 -4.80 18.44
C PRO A 441 11.03 -4.68 18.89
N TRP A 442 10.30 -3.68 18.39
CA TRP A 442 8.87 -3.52 18.65
C TRP A 442 8.05 -4.60 17.97
N ARG A 443 8.32 -4.82 16.68
CA ARG A 443 7.62 -5.86 15.92
C ARG A 443 7.82 -7.22 16.55
N GLU A 444 9.06 -7.58 16.85
CA GLU A 444 9.43 -8.86 17.45
C GLU A 444 8.83 -9.06 18.85
N ALA A 445 8.94 -8.06 19.70
CA ALA A 445 8.42 -8.14 21.07
C ALA A 445 6.87 -8.23 21.09
N ILE A 446 6.18 -7.48 20.22
CA ILE A 446 4.72 -7.52 20.10
C ILE A 446 4.27 -8.88 19.54
N ASP A 447 4.95 -9.42 18.53
CA ASP A 447 4.62 -10.74 17.98
C ASP A 447 4.86 -11.85 18.99
N GLU A 448 5.87 -11.71 19.87
CA GLU A 448 6.17 -12.67 20.94
C GLU A 448 5.16 -12.61 22.10
N LYS A 449 4.83 -11.40 22.59
CA LYS A 449 4.10 -11.23 23.85
C LYS A 449 2.63 -10.80 23.70
N ALA A 450 2.31 -10.08 22.64
CA ALA A 450 0.97 -9.57 22.38
C ALA A 450 0.60 -9.73 20.91
N PRO A 451 0.58 -10.96 20.35
CA PRO A 451 0.47 -11.21 18.92
C PRO A 451 -0.82 -10.68 18.29
N ARG A 452 -1.80 -10.33 19.09
CA ARG A 452 -3.07 -9.71 18.66
C ARG A 452 -2.99 -8.19 18.57
N MET A 453 -2.00 -7.55 19.16
CA MET A 453 -1.78 -6.10 19.10
C MET A 453 -1.24 -5.71 17.72
N VAL A 454 -1.65 -4.56 17.21
CA VAL A 454 -1.13 -3.98 15.96
C VAL A 454 -0.19 -2.81 16.24
N ILE A 455 0.74 -2.56 15.32
CA ILE A 455 1.56 -1.35 15.32
C ILE A 455 0.96 -0.38 14.29
N ARG A 456 0.49 0.77 14.76
CA ARG A 456 0.11 1.91 13.92
C ARG A 456 1.25 2.92 13.91
N SER A 457 1.53 3.49 12.76
CA SER A 457 2.51 4.56 12.67
C SER A 457 1.99 5.78 11.94
N ASN A 458 2.36 6.93 12.48
CA ASN A 458 2.17 8.24 11.87
C ASN A 458 3.51 8.78 11.40
N MET A 459 3.50 9.56 10.30
CA MET A 459 4.66 10.34 9.84
C MET A 459 5.94 9.54 9.56
N GLN A 460 5.85 8.23 9.35
CA GLN A 460 7.01 7.42 8.96
C GLN A 460 7.25 7.48 7.46
N PRO A 461 8.51 7.38 7.01
CA PRO A 461 8.79 7.02 5.63
C PRO A 461 8.20 5.64 5.31
N VAL A 462 7.46 5.55 4.19
CA VAL A 462 6.73 4.35 3.81
C VAL A 462 7.64 3.14 3.66
N ASP A 463 8.75 3.31 2.93
CA ASP A 463 9.75 2.28 2.65
C ASP A 463 10.50 1.80 3.90
N HIS A 464 10.64 2.64 4.93
CA HIS A 464 11.26 2.25 6.19
C HIS A 464 10.35 1.36 7.05
N SER A 465 9.04 1.38 6.79
CA SER A 465 8.00 0.75 7.61
C SER A 465 7.70 -0.70 7.24
N TYR A 466 8.24 -1.19 6.12
CA TYR A 466 7.93 -2.53 5.61
C TYR A 466 8.29 -3.64 6.59
N GLY A 467 7.29 -4.50 6.91
CA GLY A 467 7.42 -5.59 7.86
C GLY A 467 7.51 -5.17 9.32
N ILE A 468 7.41 -3.86 9.63
CA ILE A 468 7.43 -3.34 11.00
C ILE A 468 6.03 -2.98 11.45
N VAL A 469 5.26 -2.23 10.64
CA VAL A 469 3.95 -1.71 11.02
C VAL A 469 2.80 -2.48 10.37
N ASP A 470 1.66 -2.53 11.05
CA ASP A 470 0.42 -3.12 10.51
C ASP A 470 -0.50 -2.07 9.88
N ILE A 471 -0.42 -0.83 10.38
CA ILE A 471 -1.22 0.31 9.93
C ILE A 471 -0.28 1.49 9.71
N LEU A 472 -0.32 2.10 8.53
CA LEU A 472 0.50 3.27 8.23
C LEU A 472 -0.37 4.44 7.77
N ARG A 473 -0.16 5.59 8.38
CA ARG A 473 -0.76 6.83 7.95
C ARG A 473 -0.19 7.28 6.61
N VAL A 474 -1.07 7.46 5.65
CA VAL A 474 -0.70 7.73 4.25
C VAL A 474 -0.95 9.18 3.85
N SER A 475 -1.39 10.03 4.77
CA SER A 475 -1.71 11.45 4.57
C SER A 475 -1.14 12.33 5.67
N GLU A 476 -1.20 13.64 5.49
CA GLU A 476 -1.06 14.65 6.54
C GLU A 476 -2.24 14.57 7.53
N ASP A 477 -2.19 15.42 8.56
CA ASP A 477 -3.26 15.56 9.54
C ASP A 477 -4.56 15.99 8.86
N ALA A 478 -5.58 15.13 8.92
CA ALA A 478 -6.92 15.44 8.41
C ALA A 478 -7.65 16.49 9.28
N ASP A 479 -7.14 16.74 10.47
CA ASP A 479 -7.63 17.74 11.42
C ASP A 479 -7.65 19.18 10.88
N GLN A 480 -6.95 19.45 9.80
CA GLN A 480 -6.84 20.80 9.26
C GLN A 480 -7.98 21.14 8.32
N GLY A 481 -8.88 20.24 8.07
CA GLY A 481 -10.22 20.35 7.49
C GLY A 481 -10.32 21.24 6.30
N TYR A 482 -11.22 21.73 5.87
CA TYR A 482 -11.74 22.73 5.02
C TYR A 482 -10.81 23.85 4.65
N GLU A 483 -10.78 24.25 3.40
CA GLU A 483 -10.38 25.53 2.84
C GLU A 483 -9.86 26.56 3.87
N GLU A 484 -8.82 26.22 4.63
CA GLU A 484 -8.19 27.22 5.50
C GLU A 484 -7.42 28.22 4.61
N PRO A 485 -7.63 29.51 4.81
CA PRO A 485 -6.78 30.53 4.17
C PRO A 485 -5.31 30.25 4.50
N GLY A 486 -4.47 30.14 3.47
CA GLY A 486 -3.04 29.83 3.63
C GLY A 486 -2.70 28.34 3.62
N SER A 487 -3.65 27.46 3.32
CA SER A 487 -3.33 26.03 3.10
C SER A 487 -2.38 25.86 1.92
N SER A 488 -1.58 24.79 1.93
CA SER A 488 -0.68 24.44 0.81
C SER A 488 -1.42 24.21 -0.51
N LEU A 489 -2.73 24.13 -0.46
CA LEU A 489 -3.65 23.91 -1.58
C LEU A 489 -4.32 25.20 -2.05
N GLU A 490 -4.13 26.32 -1.35
CA GLU A 490 -4.66 27.61 -1.78
C GLU A 490 -4.18 27.95 -3.20
N GLY A 491 -5.13 28.34 -4.08
CA GLY A 491 -4.85 28.62 -5.48
C GLY A 491 -4.65 27.39 -6.39
N LYS A 492 -4.82 26.18 -5.89
CA LYS A 492 -4.82 24.96 -6.70
C LYS A 492 -6.14 24.80 -7.45
N GLU A 493 -6.16 23.97 -8.50
CA GLU A 493 -7.35 23.72 -9.31
C GLU A 493 -8.53 23.17 -8.47
N PHE A 494 -8.21 22.37 -7.47
CA PHE A 494 -9.17 21.84 -6.50
C PHE A 494 -8.71 22.21 -5.11
N THR A 495 -9.62 22.75 -4.33
CA THR A 495 -9.48 23.02 -2.91
C THR A 495 -10.65 22.35 -2.19
N GLY A 496 -10.46 21.90 -0.97
CA GLY A 496 -11.58 21.39 -0.20
C GLY A 496 -11.21 20.32 0.79
N LEU A 497 -12.25 19.65 1.22
CA LEU A 497 -12.28 18.71 2.29
C LEU A 497 -11.22 17.62 2.13
N PHE A 498 -10.40 17.45 3.16
CA PHE A 498 -9.44 16.33 3.29
C PHE A 498 -8.71 15.94 1.98
N THR A 499 -8.44 16.92 1.12
CA THR A 499 -7.80 16.69 -0.19
C THR A 499 -6.49 15.92 -0.05
N GLU A 500 -5.71 16.19 0.99
CA GLU A 500 -4.44 15.48 1.26
C GLU A 500 -4.67 14.02 1.61
N THR A 501 -5.71 13.71 2.39
CA THR A 501 -6.12 12.33 2.67
C THR A 501 -6.51 11.58 1.40
N VAL A 502 -7.27 12.23 0.51
CA VAL A 502 -7.65 11.64 -0.78
C VAL A 502 -6.44 11.40 -1.66
N LEU A 503 -5.55 12.39 -1.78
CA LEU A 503 -4.33 12.28 -2.59
C LEU A 503 -3.39 11.21 -2.04
N GLY A 504 -3.16 11.19 -0.73
CA GLY A 504 -2.30 10.21 -0.06
C GLY A 504 -2.84 8.79 -0.21
N SER A 505 -4.13 8.59 0.05
CA SER A 505 -4.79 7.28 -0.11
C SER A 505 -4.78 6.81 -1.57
N ALA A 506 -5.03 7.71 -2.53
CA ALA A 506 -5.02 7.36 -3.94
C ALA A 506 -3.64 6.96 -4.43
N ASN A 507 -2.59 7.68 -4.05
CA ASN A 507 -1.23 7.39 -4.47
C ASN A 507 -0.66 6.12 -3.81
N ARG A 508 -1.20 5.71 -2.67
CA ARG A 508 -0.72 4.56 -1.87
C ARG A 508 -1.75 3.43 -1.77
N PHE A 509 -2.77 3.43 -2.63
CA PHE A 509 -3.83 2.41 -2.64
C PHE A 509 -3.27 0.98 -2.72
N PHE A 510 -2.17 0.80 -3.45
CA PHE A 510 -1.57 -0.50 -3.73
C PHE A 510 -0.93 -1.17 -2.51
N TYR A 511 -0.61 -0.42 -1.47
CA TYR A 511 -0.15 -0.97 -0.19
C TYR A 511 -1.28 -1.52 0.66
N ASN A 512 -2.50 -0.94 0.51
CA ASN A 512 -3.62 -1.22 1.40
C ASN A 512 -4.01 -2.71 1.37
N GLY A 513 -3.91 -3.37 2.52
CA GLY A 513 -4.20 -4.79 2.65
C GLY A 513 -3.16 -5.75 2.03
N ARG A 514 -1.99 -5.22 1.59
CA ARG A 514 -0.86 -6.00 1.07
C ARG A 514 0.38 -5.85 1.95
N VAL A 515 0.81 -4.63 2.18
CA VAL A 515 2.03 -4.33 2.96
C VAL A 515 1.66 -3.82 4.35
N PHE A 516 0.66 -2.97 4.44
CA PHE A 516 0.02 -2.49 5.66
C PHE A 516 -1.42 -2.04 5.34
N TRP A 517 -2.19 -1.68 6.37
CA TRP A 517 -3.49 -1.03 6.20
C TRP A 517 -3.27 0.48 6.14
N ASN A 518 -3.82 1.10 5.10
CA ASN A 518 -3.76 2.56 4.96
C ASN A 518 -4.59 3.25 6.05
N ASP A 519 -4.03 4.30 6.61
CA ASP A 519 -4.69 5.18 7.56
C ASP A 519 -4.78 6.58 6.98
N GLY A 520 -6.00 7.02 6.71
CA GLY A 520 -6.30 8.37 6.19
C GLY A 520 -6.48 9.40 7.28
N ASP A 521 -6.10 9.08 8.54
CA ASP A 521 -6.38 9.87 9.75
C ASP A 521 -7.86 9.86 10.18
N GLY A 522 -8.28 10.79 11.02
CA GLY A 522 -9.64 10.93 11.48
C GLY A 522 -10.57 11.53 10.44
N PHE A 523 -11.78 10.99 10.31
CA PHE A 523 -12.81 11.56 9.47
C PHE A 523 -13.90 12.27 10.28
N HIS A 524 -14.65 13.14 9.64
CA HIS A 524 -15.65 13.98 10.27
C HIS A 524 -17.02 13.82 9.60
N ILE A 525 -18.07 13.86 10.41
CA ILE A 525 -19.44 13.74 9.91
C ILE A 525 -20.32 14.95 10.25
N TYR A 526 -19.99 15.66 11.33
CA TYR A 526 -20.83 16.76 11.81
C TYR A 526 -20.08 17.80 12.62
N LYS A 527 -19.64 17.45 13.82
CA LYS A 527 -19.13 18.41 14.80
C LYS A 527 -17.65 18.23 15.06
N TYR A 528 -16.88 19.24 14.67
CA TYR A 528 -15.45 19.18 14.92
C TYR A 528 -15.15 19.30 16.42
N LYS A 529 -14.09 18.62 16.87
CA LYS A 529 -13.68 18.63 18.28
C LYS A 529 -13.19 19.98 18.81
N ALA A 530 -12.75 20.88 17.90
CA ALA A 530 -12.31 22.22 18.24
C ALA A 530 -13.44 23.24 17.97
N PRO A 531 -13.85 24.04 18.95
CA PRO A 531 -15.01 24.92 18.81
C PRO A 531 -14.80 26.09 17.84
N ASP A 532 -13.59 26.38 17.47
CA ASP A 532 -13.20 27.41 16.47
C ASP A 532 -13.24 26.90 15.02
N LYS A 533 -13.49 25.60 14.80
CA LYS A 533 -13.57 25.02 13.47
C LYS A 533 -15.01 24.95 12.97
N GLN A 534 -15.16 24.97 11.65
CA GLN A 534 -16.47 24.92 11.02
C GLN A 534 -17.07 23.52 11.09
N ASP A 535 -18.38 23.46 11.37
CA ASP A 535 -19.13 22.21 11.36
C ASP A 535 -19.37 21.73 9.92
N PHE A 536 -19.42 20.41 9.76
CA PHE A 536 -19.71 19.77 8.48
C PHE A 536 -21.21 19.82 8.16
N ASN A 537 -21.57 20.23 6.94
CA ASN A 537 -22.90 19.97 6.44
C ASN A 537 -23.08 18.48 6.09
N TYR A 538 -24.32 18.09 5.76
CA TYR A 538 -24.61 16.65 5.50
C TYR A 538 -23.76 16.08 4.36
N ASN A 539 -23.67 16.78 3.25
CA ASN A 539 -22.97 16.27 2.08
C ASN A 539 -21.48 16.11 2.33
N GLN A 540 -20.88 17.03 3.07
CA GLN A 540 -19.48 16.99 3.45
C GLN A 540 -19.19 15.78 4.36
N GLY A 541 -19.98 15.61 5.41
CA GLY A 541 -19.87 14.43 6.28
C GLY A 541 -20.16 13.12 5.54
N LYS A 542 -21.09 13.11 4.60
CA LYS A 542 -21.37 11.96 3.75
C LYS A 542 -20.18 11.61 2.87
N VAL A 543 -19.56 12.60 2.21
CA VAL A 543 -18.38 12.36 1.36
C VAL A 543 -17.22 11.86 2.17
N ASP A 544 -16.91 12.48 3.31
CA ASP A 544 -15.80 12.08 4.18
C ASP A 544 -15.96 10.66 4.70
N ALA A 545 -17.11 10.35 5.30
CA ALA A 545 -17.43 9.02 5.82
C ALA A 545 -17.35 7.93 4.73
N ASN A 546 -17.95 8.19 3.56
CA ASN A 546 -17.96 7.22 2.47
C ASN A 546 -16.56 7.01 1.87
N PHE A 547 -15.77 8.08 1.75
CA PHE A 547 -14.41 7.96 1.25
C PHE A 547 -13.56 7.04 2.14
N HIS A 548 -13.51 7.30 3.45
CA HIS A 548 -12.75 6.46 4.38
C HIS A 548 -13.21 5.00 4.35
N ALA A 549 -14.50 4.76 4.27
CA ALA A 549 -15.03 3.39 4.21
C ALA A 549 -14.75 2.69 2.87
N ILE A 550 -14.76 3.40 1.74
CA ILE A 550 -14.55 2.82 0.41
C ILE A 550 -13.07 2.73 0.04
N ALA A 551 -12.26 3.73 0.36
CA ALA A 551 -10.81 3.65 0.12
C ALA A 551 -10.12 2.53 0.93
N GLY A 552 -10.86 1.85 1.81
CA GLY A 552 -10.37 0.74 2.61
C GLY A 552 -9.49 1.20 3.78
N ASN A 553 -9.48 2.50 4.07
CA ASN A 553 -8.77 3.08 5.19
C ASN A 553 -9.28 2.54 6.54
N THR A 554 -8.50 2.70 7.58
CA THR A 554 -8.98 2.53 8.94
C THR A 554 -10.07 3.58 9.23
N LEU A 555 -11.05 3.23 10.06
CA LEU A 555 -12.15 4.14 10.38
C LEU A 555 -11.94 4.79 11.75
N PHE A 556 -11.33 5.96 11.78
CA PHE A 556 -11.18 6.77 12.98
C PHE A 556 -12.02 8.03 12.89
N VAL A 557 -13.17 8.07 13.58
CA VAL A 557 -14.02 9.25 13.60
C VAL A 557 -13.49 10.28 14.62
N SER A 558 -13.33 11.52 14.20
CA SER A 558 -12.77 12.61 15.01
C SER A 558 -13.84 13.68 15.26
N GLU A 559 -14.63 13.48 16.32
CA GLU A 559 -15.86 14.22 16.59
C GLU A 559 -16.00 14.65 18.06
N ALA A 560 -16.80 15.68 18.30
CA ALA A 560 -17.25 16.09 19.62
C ALA A 560 -18.58 15.39 19.97
N PHE A 561 -18.53 14.25 20.68
CA PHE A 561 -19.72 13.45 21.01
C PHE A 561 -20.55 13.95 22.21
N ASN A 562 -20.18 15.07 22.80
CA ASN A 562 -20.89 15.70 23.93
C ASN A 562 -22.05 16.63 23.47
N VAL A 563 -22.40 16.62 22.21
CA VAL A 563 -23.51 17.39 21.63
C VAL A 563 -24.54 16.46 20.97
N PRO A 564 -25.81 16.89 20.86
CA PRO A 564 -26.80 16.14 20.10
C PRO A 564 -26.45 16.03 18.62
N TYR A 565 -26.61 14.85 18.04
CA TYR A 565 -26.38 14.59 16.62
C TYR A 565 -27.71 14.47 15.86
N PRO A 566 -27.81 15.05 14.68
CA PRO A 566 -28.94 14.80 13.79
C PRO A 566 -29.02 13.32 13.39
N PRO A 567 -30.23 12.74 13.28
CA PRO A 567 -30.40 11.32 12.92
C PRO A 567 -29.70 10.91 11.63
N ASP A 568 -29.63 11.80 10.64
CA ASP A 568 -28.97 11.55 9.36
C ASP A 568 -27.45 11.38 9.49
N ARG A 569 -26.81 12.01 10.48
CA ARG A 569 -25.38 11.82 10.78
C ARG A 569 -25.12 10.48 11.45
N ILE A 570 -26.00 10.09 12.37
CA ILE A 570 -25.96 8.78 13.02
C ILE A 570 -26.12 7.68 11.96
N GLU A 571 -27.01 7.89 10.98
CA GLU A 571 -27.20 6.98 9.86
C GLU A 571 -25.91 6.82 9.01
N LEU A 572 -25.15 7.90 8.77
CA LEU A 572 -23.85 7.77 8.09
C LEU A 572 -22.93 6.80 8.81
N LEU A 573 -22.75 6.93 10.12
CA LEU A 573 -21.90 6.03 10.92
C LEU A 573 -22.39 4.59 10.86
N LYS A 574 -23.72 4.36 10.98
CA LYS A 574 -24.30 3.01 10.90
C LYS A 574 -23.99 2.33 9.57
N ARG A 575 -23.98 3.05 8.47
CA ARG A 575 -23.85 2.48 7.12
C ARG A 575 -22.41 2.29 6.67
N ILE A 576 -21.42 2.95 7.28
CA ILE A 576 -20.01 2.75 6.96
C ILE A 576 -19.31 1.72 7.88
N SER A 577 -19.92 1.41 9.00
CA SER A 577 -19.34 0.50 10.00
C SER A 577 -19.90 -0.92 9.84
N PRO A 578 -19.07 -1.94 9.97
CA PRO A 578 -17.62 -1.99 10.22
C PRO A 578 -16.76 -1.90 8.95
N PRO A 579 -15.44 -1.59 9.06
CA PRO A 579 -14.53 -1.77 7.93
C PRO A 579 -14.39 -3.26 7.60
N THR A 580 -14.38 -3.60 6.32
CA THR A 580 -14.16 -4.97 5.87
C THR A 580 -12.73 -5.13 5.34
N MET A 581 -12.34 -6.36 4.98
CA MET A 581 -11.01 -6.64 4.41
C MET A 581 -10.91 -6.32 2.91
N ASP A 582 -12.04 -5.94 2.29
CA ASP A 582 -12.05 -5.62 0.87
C ASP A 582 -11.32 -4.29 0.63
N VAL A 583 -10.51 -4.26 -0.41
CA VAL A 583 -9.73 -3.09 -0.80
C VAL A 583 -10.18 -2.56 -2.14
N SER A 584 -10.15 -1.25 -2.30
CA SER A 584 -10.51 -0.57 -3.53
C SER A 584 -9.27 -0.03 -4.24
N TYR A 585 -9.44 0.33 -5.50
CA TYR A 585 -8.42 1.02 -6.28
C TYR A 585 -9.02 2.26 -6.96
N PRO A 586 -8.22 3.36 -7.10
CA PRO A 586 -8.64 4.60 -7.74
C PRO A 586 -8.58 4.47 -9.27
N VAL A 587 -9.73 4.25 -9.89
CA VAL A 587 -9.87 3.94 -11.33
C VAL A 587 -9.23 5.01 -12.22
N ASP A 588 -9.39 6.26 -11.85
CA ASP A 588 -8.97 7.42 -12.63
C ASP A 588 -7.68 8.11 -12.13
N LEU A 589 -6.84 7.37 -11.38
CA LEU A 589 -5.59 7.86 -10.80
C LEU A 589 -4.66 8.52 -11.83
N PHE A 590 -4.57 7.97 -13.04
CA PHE A 590 -3.74 8.51 -14.14
C PHE A 590 -4.48 9.50 -15.05
N VAL A 591 -5.69 9.89 -14.66
CA VAL A 591 -6.55 10.81 -15.44
C VAL A 591 -6.84 12.09 -14.69
N ARG A 592 -6.99 11.99 -13.36
CA ARG A 592 -7.43 13.11 -12.50
C ARG A 592 -6.62 13.22 -11.23
N ARG A 593 -6.51 14.42 -10.74
CA ARG A 593 -5.94 14.73 -9.43
C ARG A 593 -6.87 15.72 -8.71
N PRO A 594 -7.52 15.31 -7.62
CA PRO A 594 -7.57 13.97 -7.02
C PRO A 594 -8.35 12.95 -7.87
N ALA A 595 -8.08 11.66 -7.64
CA ALA A 595 -8.88 10.57 -8.21
C ALA A 595 -10.30 10.62 -7.61
N GLN A 596 -11.33 10.56 -8.46
CA GLN A 596 -12.74 10.73 -8.06
C GLN A 596 -13.55 9.43 -8.16
N VAL A 597 -12.99 8.38 -8.74
CA VAL A 597 -13.66 7.11 -8.99
C VAL A 597 -12.91 5.98 -8.32
N TRP A 598 -13.60 5.22 -7.48
CA TRP A 598 -13.03 4.11 -6.75
C TRP A 598 -13.84 2.84 -7.01
N ASN A 599 -13.17 1.75 -7.36
CA ASN A 599 -13.77 0.45 -7.52
C ASN A 599 -13.25 -0.54 -6.48
N MET A 600 -14.16 -1.25 -5.84
CA MET A 600 -13.89 -2.28 -4.85
C MET A 600 -14.48 -3.60 -5.33
N PRO A 601 -13.67 -4.49 -5.92
CA PRO A 601 -14.12 -5.84 -6.23
C PRO A 601 -14.43 -6.61 -4.95
N ILE A 602 -15.59 -7.26 -4.92
CA ILE A 602 -16.01 -8.10 -3.81
C ILE A 602 -16.10 -9.53 -4.29
N GLU A 603 -15.53 -10.44 -3.52
CA GLU A 603 -15.64 -11.88 -3.73
C GLU A 603 -16.10 -12.57 -2.46
N ARG A 604 -17.17 -13.35 -2.56
CA ARG A 604 -17.73 -14.16 -1.46
C ARG A 604 -18.05 -15.56 -1.99
N PRO A 605 -18.21 -16.56 -1.12
CA PRO A 605 -18.56 -17.91 -1.57
C PRO A 605 -19.82 -17.99 -2.45
N PHE A 606 -20.73 -17.04 -2.29
CA PHE A 606 -22.01 -16.99 -3.01
C PHE A 606 -22.01 -16.08 -4.26
N GLY A 607 -20.90 -15.38 -4.57
CA GLY A 607 -20.83 -14.57 -5.79
C GLY A 607 -19.76 -13.49 -5.78
N LYS A 608 -19.66 -12.81 -6.94
CA LYS A 608 -18.73 -11.70 -7.17
C LYS A 608 -19.52 -10.48 -7.67
N TRP A 609 -19.15 -9.30 -7.20
CA TRP A 609 -19.68 -8.01 -7.65
C TRP A 609 -18.69 -6.90 -7.39
N SER A 610 -18.98 -5.69 -7.79
CA SER A 610 -18.18 -4.51 -7.47
C SER A 610 -18.98 -3.49 -6.67
N ILE A 611 -18.31 -2.78 -5.78
CA ILE A 611 -18.78 -1.53 -5.21
C ILE A 611 -18.05 -0.41 -5.91
N LEU A 612 -18.78 0.40 -6.65
CA LEU A 612 -18.26 1.55 -7.37
C LEU A 612 -18.66 2.81 -6.62
N ALA A 613 -17.69 3.57 -6.14
CA ALA A 613 -17.94 4.87 -5.54
C ALA A 613 -17.42 6.00 -6.42
N VAL A 614 -18.22 7.04 -6.53
CA VAL A 614 -17.92 8.22 -7.34
C VAL A 614 -18.08 9.45 -6.46
N PHE A 615 -17.04 10.29 -6.43
CA PHE A 615 -16.96 11.43 -5.53
C PHE A 615 -16.78 12.73 -6.30
N ASN A 616 -17.40 13.79 -5.80
CA ASN A 616 -17.03 15.15 -6.08
C ASN A 616 -16.66 15.83 -4.76
N TYR A 617 -15.37 15.72 -4.38
CA TYR A 617 -14.88 16.09 -3.05
C TYR A 617 -14.96 17.58 -2.75
N THR A 618 -14.95 18.43 -3.77
CA THR A 618 -14.62 19.84 -3.63
C THR A 618 -15.25 20.69 -4.72
N LYS A 619 -15.09 21.99 -4.61
CA LYS A 619 -15.38 22.93 -5.68
C LYS A 619 -14.17 23.06 -6.60
N LYS A 620 -14.41 23.10 -7.89
CA LYS A 620 -13.37 23.50 -8.84
C LYS A 620 -13.22 25.01 -8.78
N THR A 621 -12.00 25.49 -8.55
CA THR A 621 -11.71 26.93 -8.46
C THR A 621 -12.22 27.67 -9.69
N GLY A 622 -13.00 28.74 -9.47
CA GLY A 622 -13.63 29.53 -10.53
C GLY A 622 -14.86 28.89 -11.20
N GLN A 623 -15.33 27.74 -10.72
CA GLN A 623 -16.51 27.04 -11.24
C GLN A 623 -17.44 26.58 -10.11
N GLU A 624 -18.14 27.50 -9.47
CA GLU A 624 -19.01 27.21 -8.32
C GLU A 624 -20.10 26.16 -8.58
N ASN A 625 -20.54 26.03 -9.86
CA ASN A 625 -21.54 25.04 -10.28
C ASN A 625 -20.92 23.78 -10.95
N TYR A 626 -19.64 23.50 -10.73
CA TYR A 626 -19.00 22.36 -11.32
C TYR A 626 -19.68 21.05 -10.90
N LYS A 627 -20.18 20.30 -11.90
CA LYS A 627 -20.76 18.97 -11.69
C LYS A 627 -19.85 17.92 -12.25
N PHE A 628 -19.56 16.92 -11.44
CA PHE A 628 -18.74 15.79 -11.87
C PHE A 628 -19.60 14.66 -12.44
N THR A 629 -19.27 14.20 -13.62
CA THR A 629 -19.81 12.99 -14.24
C THR A 629 -18.71 12.30 -15.03
N THR A 630 -18.79 10.99 -15.19
CA THR A 630 -17.81 10.24 -15.94
C THR A 630 -18.43 9.01 -16.61
N GLN A 631 -17.83 8.58 -17.71
CA GLN A 631 -18.16 7.34 -18.38
C GLN A 631 -17.07 6.31 -18.07
N LEU A 632 -17.47 5.11 -17.68
CA LEU A 632 -16.61 4.01 -17.24
C LEU A 632 -16.78 2.82 -18.15
N ASN A 633 -15.67 2.20 -18.54
CA ASN A 633 -15.65 0.97 -19.30
C ASN A 633 -15.61 -0.24 -18.36
N ALA A 634 -16.48 -1.23 -18.61
CA ALA A 634 -16.59 -2.42 -17.78
C ALA A 634 -15.26 -3.17 -17.62
N ALA A 635 -14.56 -3.43 -18.73
CA ALA A 635 -13.31 -4.20 -18.71
C ALA A 635 -12.12 -3.37 -18.21
N LYS A 636 -11.92 -2.19 -18.81
CA LYS A 636 -10.72 -1.37 -18.58
C LYS A 636 -10.74 -0.73 -17.20
N ASP A 637 -11.88 -0.16 -16.78
CA ASP A 637 -11.97 0.64 -15.58
C ASP A 637 -12.45 -0.16 -14.37
N LEU A 638 -13.37 -1.11 -14.57
CA LEU A 638 -13.98 -1.88 -13.49
C LEU A 638 -13.47 -3.32 -13.39
N ARG A 639 -12.61 -3.75 -14.31
CA ARG A 639 -12.07 -5.14 -14.39
C ARG A 639 -13.18 -6.19 -14.46
N LEU A 640 -14.29 -5.86 -15.14
CA LEU A 640 -15.46 -6.72 -15.36
C LEU A 640 -15.45 -7.32 -16.78
N ASP A 641 -16.18 -8.41 -16.98
CA ASP A 641 -16.35 -9.01 -18.30
C ASP A 641 -17.26 -8.15 -19.19
N SER A 642 -16.70 -7.48 -20.20
CA SER A 642 -17.43 -6.60 -21.11
C SER A 642 -18.47 -7.31 -22.00
N THR A 643 -18.46 -8.64 -22.04
CA THR A 643 -19.46 -9.44 -22.78
C THR A 643 -20.76 -9.62 -22.02
N LYS A 644 -20.74 -9.40 -20.70
CA LYS A 644 -21.86 -9.55 -19.80
C LYS A 644 -22.64 -8.25 -19.60
N GLU A 645 -23.86 -8.37 -19.09
CA GLU A 645 -24.71 -7.26 -18.68
C GLU A 645 -24.72 -7.17 -17.15
N TYR A 646 -24.69 -5.94 -16.63
CA TYR A 646 -24.62 -5.66 -15.19
C TYR A 646 -25.79 -4.79 -14.74
N ILE A 647 -26.29 -5.05 -13.54
CA ILE A 647 -27.31 -4.27 -12.83
C ILE A 647 -26.60 -3.27 -11.94
N VAL A 648 -27.07 -2.02 -11.95
CA VAL A 648 -26.52 -0.93 -11.11
C VAL A 648 -27.59 -0.44 -10.15
N TYR A 649 -27.26 -0.46 -8.87
CA TYR A 649 -28.11 0.07 -7.81
C TYR A 649 -27.34 1.09 -6.98
N GLU A 650 -27.95 2.27 -6.74
CA GLU A 650 -27.35 3.34 -5.93
C GLU A 650 -27.86 3.27 -4.48
N PHE A 651 -26.93 3.24 -3.53
CA PHE A 651 -27.20 2.95 -2.12
C PHE A 651 -27.98 4.06 -1.40
N TRP A 652 -27.51 5.33 -1.51
CA TRP A 652 -28.02 6.45 -0.73
C TRP A 652 -29.37 6.96 -1.26
N THR A 653 -29.54 7.06 -2.57
CA THR A 653 -30.81 7.42 -3.19
C THR A 653 -31.81 6.28 -3.24
N LYS A 654 -31.36 5.04 -2.92
CA LYS A 654 -32.15 3.81 -2.91
C LYS A 654 -32.81 3.52 -4.27
N LYS A 655 -32.07 3.76 -5.36
CA LYS A 655 -32.58 3.63 -6.73
C LYS A 655 -31.89 2.53 -7.51
N LEU A 656 -32.71 1.74 -8.20
CA LEU A 656 -32.25 0.92 -9.31
C LEU A 656 -31.98 1.88 -10.50
N ILE A 657 -30.70 2.01 -10.88
CA ILE A 657 -30.29 2.89 -11.97
C ILE A 657 -30.60 2.25 -13.33
N GLY A 658 -30.52 0.92 -13.42
CA GLY A 658 -30.77 0.17 -14.62
C GLY A 658 -29.71 -0.89 -14.88
N THR A 659 -29.56 -1.26 -16.14
CA THR A 659 -28.54 -2.22 -16.57
C THR A 659 -27.62 -1.58 -17.62
N PHE A 660 -26.39 -2.09 -17.71
CA PHE A 660 -25.46 -1.67 -18.76
C PHE A 660 -24.62 -2.86 -19.27
N LYS A 661 -24.15 -2.70 -20.50
CA LYS A 661 -23.16 -3.59 -21.13
C LYS A 661 -22.07 -2.74 -21.76
N GLY A 662 -20.82 -3.07 -21.49
CA GLY A 662 -19.66 -2.34 -22.03
C GLY A 662 -19.34 -1.04 -21.30
N THR A 663 -20.25 -0.07 -21.27
CA THR A 663 -20.01 1.24 -20.63
C THR A 663 -21.14 1.68 -19.72
N PHE A 664 -20.78 2.39 -18.63
CA PHE A 664 -21.70 2.98 -17.66
C PHE A 664 -21.39 4.47 -17.50
N THR A 665 -22.42 5.31 -17.53
CA THR A 665 -22.28 6.77 -17.27
C THR A 665 -22.92 7.11 -15.93
N THR A 666 -22.14 7.76 -15.05
CA THR A 666 -22.62 8.19 -13.73
C THR A 666 -23.55 9.39 -13.85
N ARG A 667 -24.39 9.62 -12.84
CA ARG A 667 -25.13 10.88 -12.78
C ARG A 667 -24.19 12.06 -12.49
N PRO A 668 -24.57 13.30 -12.85
CA PRO A 668 -23.81 14.48 -12.45
C PRO A 668 -23.91 14.71 -10.93
N LEU A 669 -22.75 14.74 -10.26
CA LEU A 669 -22.61 15.02 -8.83
C LEU A 669 -22.32 16.49 -8.59
N ASN A 670 -23.06 17.14 -7.70
CA ASN A 670 -22.75 18.49 -7.24
C ASN A 670 -21.45 18.49 -6.40
N PRO A 671 -20.81 19.64 -6.16
CA PRO A 671 -19.73 19.75 -5.19
C PRO A 671 -20.11 19.16 -3.83
N TYR A 672 -19.18 18.44 -3.22
CA TYR A 672 -19.37 17.72 -1.95
C TYR A 672 -20.53 16.71 -2.00
N ASP A 673 -20.62 15.91 -3.06
CA ASP A 673 -21.56 14.81 -3.18
C ASP A 673 -20.86 13.52 -3.59
N CYS A 674 -21.47 12.38 -3.29
CA CYS A 674 -20.98 11.08 -3.70
C CYS A 674 -22.12 10.10 -3.93
N ASP A 675 -21.88 9.15 -4.83
CA ASP A 675 -22.71 7.97 -5.05
C ASP A 675 -21.91 6.69 -4.73
N VAL A 676 -22.62 5.69 -4.22
CA VAL A 676 -22.06 4.35 -3.97
C VAL A 676 -22.96 3.33 -4.63
N TYR A 677 -22.48 2.73 -5.71
CA TYR A 677 -23.20 1.77 -6.50
C TYR A 677 -22.77 0.34 -6.17
N SER A 678 -23.71 -0.62 -6.12
CA SER A 678 -23.42 -2.01 -6.40
C SER A 678 -23.53 -2.28 -7.90
N VAL A 679 -22.57 -3.04 -8.43
CA VAL A 679 -22.52 -3.45 -9.84
C VAL A 679 -22.50 -4.97 -9.85
N VAL A 680 -23.66 -5.59 -10.15
CA VAL A 680 -23.89 -7.02 -10.03
C VAL A 680 -24.21 -7.62 -11.40
N GLU A 681 -23.64 -8.77 -11.73
CA GLU A 681 -23.92 -9.46 -13.00
C GLU A 681 -25.40 -9.80 -13.11
N LYS A 682 -26.05 -9.38 -14.20
CA LYS A 682 -27.42 -9.70 -14.51
C LYS A 682 -27.57 -11.18 -14.90
N GLN A 683 -28.56 -11.83 -14.33
CA GLN A 683 -28.89 -13.21 -14.61
C GLN A 683 -30.37 -13.35 -15.05
N ASN A 684 -30.71 -14.44 -15.73
CA ASN A 684 -32.10 -14.73 -16.12
C ASN A 684 -32.92 -15.30 -14.95
N ARG A 685 -32.68 -14.77 -13.73
CA ARG A 685 -33.39 -15.14 -12.50
C ARG A 685 -33.31 -13.99 -11.50
N PRO A 686 -34.12 -13.98 -10.44
CA PRO A 686 -33.99 -13.00 -9.37
C PRO A 686 -32.59 -12.99 -8.72
N VAL A 687 -32.04 -11.80 -8.50
CA VAL A 687 -30.69 -11.58 -7.97
C VAL A 687 -30.71 -10.55 -6.84
N LEU A 688 -30.17 -10.89 -5.69
CA LEU A 688 -29.92 -9.90 -4.64
C LEU A 688 -28.83 -8.92 -5.14
N ILE A 689 -29.15 -7.63 -5.15
CA ILE A 689 -28.27 -6.59 -5.70
C ILE A 689 -27.75 -5.62 -4.65
N SER A 690 -28.41 -5.54 -3.49
CA SER A 690 -28.05 -4.64 -2.40
C SER A 690 -28.78 -5.02 -1.11
N THR A 691 -28.28 -4.50 -0.01
CA THR A 691 -28.94 -4.48 1.32
C THR A 691 -28.86 -3.08 1.90
N SER A 692 -29.65 -2.79 2.95
CA SER A 692 -29.63 -1.48 3.60
C SER A 692 -28.54 -1.35 4.67
N ARG A 693 -27.92 -2.46 5.09
CA ARG A 693 -27.10 -2.47 6.31
C ARG A 693 -25.78 -1.70 6.16
N HIS A 694 -25.12 -1.84 5.03
CA HIS A 694 -23.78 -1.30 4.83
C HIS A 694 -23.56 -0.79 3.41
N ILE A 695 -22.79 0.27 3.22
CA ILE A 695 -22.48 0.84 1.88
C ILE A 695 -21.72 -0.13 0.97
N ARG A 696 -21.02 -1.12 1.52
CA ARG A 696 -20.39 -2.21 0.74
C ARG A 696 -21.36 -3.30 0.32
N GLN A 697 -22.64 -3.09 0.48
CA GLN A 697 -23.81 -3.78 -0.07
C GLN A 697 -23.64 -5.29 -0.21
N MET A 698 -24.21 -6.06 0.70
CA MET A 698 -24.11 -7.52 0.82
C MET A 698 -22.75 -8.04 1.33
N ALA A 699 -21.65 -7.27 1.19
CA ALA A 699 -20.31 -7.79 1.46
C ALA A 699 -20.09 -8.21 2.91
N PHE A 700 -20.80 -7.58 3.83
CA PHE A 700 -20.65 -7.76 5.26
C PHE A 700 -21.79 -8.55 5.90
N ASP A 701 -23.00 -8.26 5.50
CA ASP A 701 -24.22 -8.66 6.19
C ASP A 701 -24.90 -9.90 5.59
N ILE A 702 -24.49 -10.38 4.41
CA ILE A 702 -24.97 -11.64 3.83
C ILE A 702 -23.98 -12.77 4.13
N LYS A 703 -24.43 -13.80 4.85
CA LYS A 703 -23.63 -14.99 5.20
C LYS A 703 -23.77 -16.10 4.16
N ASP A 704 -24.96 -16.29 3.64
CA ASP A 704 -25.29 -17.29 2.62
C ASP A 704 -26.31 -16.74 1.64
N LEU A 705 -26.20 -17.15 0.38
CA LEU A 705 -27.10 -16.75 -0.69
C LEU A 705 -27.15 -17.86 -1.75
N ALA A 706 -28.35 -18.39 -2.06
CA ALA A 706 -28.53 -19.38 -3.10
C ALA A 706 -29.87 -19.21 -3.82
N TYR A 707 -29.90 -19.62 -5.08
CA TYR A 707 -31.14 -19.71 -5.86
C TYR A 707 -31.43 -21.15 -6.21
N ASP A 708 -32.63 -21.62 -5.85
CA ASP A 708 -33.20 -22.93 -6.26
C ASP A 708 -34.06 -22.74 -7.50
N GLY A 709 -33.58 -23.25 -8.62
CA GLY A 709 -34.29 -23.14 -9.90
C GLY A 709 -35.55 -24.02 -9.99
N GLN A 710 -35.59 -25.14 -9.26
CA GLN A 710 -36.79 -26.04 -9.26
C GLN A 710 -37.94 -25.42 -8.47
N GLN A 711 -37.63 -24.87 -7.33
CA GLN A 711 -38.60 -24.17 -6.47
C GLN A 711 -38.82 -22.70 -6.88
N ARG A 712 -38.05 -22.18 -7.83
CA ARG A 712 -37.99 -20.74 -8.17
C ARG A 712 -37.86 -19.87 -6.92
N MET A 713 -36.91 -20.23 -6.06
CA MET A 713 -36.75 -19.65 -4.73
C MET A 713 -35.35 -19.03 -4.56
N LEU A 714 -35.31 -17.80 -4.18
CA LEU A 714 -34.07 -17.13 -3.68
C LEU A 714 -34.07 -17.25 -2.16
N ARG A 715 -32.99 -17.75 -1.58
CA ARG A 715 -32.82 -17.89 -0.14
C ARG A 715 -31.48 -17.33 0.32
N GLY A 716 -31.39 -16.89 1.55
CA GLY A 716 -30.14 -16.43 2.16
C GLY A 716 -30.24 -16.27 3.67
N VAL A 717 -29.10 -15.86 4.24
CA VAL A 717 -28.95 -15.57 5.66
C VAL A 717 -28.35 -14.18 5.81
N SER A 718 -29.06 -13.29 6.52
CA SER A 718 -28.63 -11.93 6.80
C SER A 718 -28.26 -11.75 8.27
N ARG A 719 -27.17 -11.02 8.52
CA ARG A 719 -26.82 -10.50 9.85
C ARG A 719 -27.62 -9.24 10.12
N ALA A 720 -28.60 -9.32 11.00
CA ALA A 720 -29.39 -8.17 11.42
C ALA A 720 -28.81 -7.55 12.70
N VAL A 721 -28.99 -6.25 12.85
CA VAL A 721 -28.70 -5.51 14.09
C VAL A 721 -30.01 -5.28 14.81
N ALA A 722 -30.06 -5.52 16.13
CA ALA A 722 -31.26 -5.33 16.91
C ALA A 722 -31.77 -3.88 16.82
N GLY A 723 -33.02 -3.71 16.40
CA GLY A 723 -33.65 -2.40 16.28
C GLY A 723 -33.24 -1.57 15.07
N ASP A 724 -32.32 -2.05 14.21
CA ASP A 724 -31.98 -1.37 12.95
C ASP A 724 -32.82 -1.98 11.79
N PRO A 725 -33.70 -1.18 11.15
CA PRO A 725 -34.51 -1.66 10.03
C PRO A 725 -33.64 -2.19 8.90
N TYR A 726 -33.96 -3.40 8.44
CA TYR A 726 -33.21 -4.08 7.41
C TYR A 726 -34.02 -4.26 6.12
N GLN A 727 -33.37 -4.03 4.99
CA GLN A 727 -34.00 -4.16 3.68
C GLN A 727 -33.14 -4.99 2.73
N LEU A 728 -33.73 -6.05 2.15
CA LEU A 728 -33.20 -6.74 0.98
C LEU A 728 -33.67 -6.04 -0.30
N ARG A 729 -32.79 -5.92 -1.29
CA ARG A 729 -33.04 -5.27 -2.58
C ARG A 729 -32.70 -6.24 -3.70
N ILE A 730 -33.72 -6.68 -4.41
CA ILE A 730 -33.63 -7.79 -5.35
C ILE A 730 -34.05 -7.30 -6.74
N TYR A 731 -33.22 -7.56 -7.73
CA TYR A 731 -33.60 -7.38 -9.12
C TYR A 731 -34.44 -8.59 -9.55
N VAL A 732 -35.64 -8.33 -10.05
CA VAL A 732 -36.60 -9.33 -10.53
C VAL A 732 -36.75 -9.17 -12.04
N PRO A 733 -36.21 -10.09 -12.87
CA PRO A 733 -36.34 -10.01 -14.31
C PRO A 733 -37.78 -10.37 -14.76
N ASP A 734 -38.11 -9.97 -15.98
CA ASP A 734 -39.42 -10.30 -16.59
C ASP A 734 -39.70 -11.80 -16.52
N GLY A 735 -40.97 -12.16 -16.31
CA GLY A 735 -41.39 -13.56 -16.13
C GLY A 735 -41.23 -14.09 -14.70
N PHE A 736 -40.81 -13.26 -13.76
CA PHE A 736 -40.82 -13.57 -12.33
C PHE A 736 -41.72 -12.57 -11.57
N SER A 737 -42.36 -13.05 -10.52
CA SER A 737 -43.11 -12.23 -9.57
C SER A 737 -43.01 -12.84 -8.18
N ALA A 738 -42.74 -12.02 -7.16
CA ALA A 738 -42.70 -12.50 -5.78
C ALA A 738 -44.09 -12.97 -5.32
N LYS A 739 -44.17 -14.20 -4.88
CA LYS A 739 -45.42 -14.84 -4.43
C LYS A 739 -45.51 -14.92 -2.91
N ARG A 740 -44.37 -15.18 -2.26
CA ARG A 740 -44.32 -15.41 -0.82
C ARG A 740 -42.92 -15.09 -0.30
N VAL A 741 -42.84 -14.51 0.90
CA VAL A 741 -41.63 -14.32 1.66
C VAL A 741 -41.77 -15.02 3.00
N GLU A 742 -40.78 -15.78 3.39
CA GLU A 742 -40.66 -16.43 4.68
C GLU A 742 -39.39 -15.93 5.38
N LEU A 743 -39.52 -15.58 6.64
CA LEU A 743 -38.40 -15.18 7.51
C LEU A 743 -38.36 -16.11 8.73
N THR A 744 -37.16 -16.33 9.30
CA THR A 744 -36.97 -17.07 10.55
C THR A 744 -37.82 -16.48 11.68
N ASP A 745 -38.26 -17.33 12.61
CA ASP A 745 -39.01 -16.97 13.81
C ASP A 745 -40.32 -16.20 13.55
N GLY A 746 -40.88 -16.31 12.34
CA GLY A 746 -42.15 -15.68 11.99
C GLY A 746 -42.08 -14.13 11.97
N LEU A 747 -40.91 -13.58 11.78
CA LEU A 747 -40.75 -12.13 11.57
C LEU A 747 -41.64 -11.64 10.42
N ALA A 748 -42.31 -10.51 10.64
CA ALA A 748 -43.12 -9.90 9.59
C ALA A 748 -42.23 -9.25 8.52
N ALA A 749 -42.55 -9.52 7.25
CA ALA A 749 -41.90 -8.88 6.11
C ALA A 749 -42.90 -7.96 5.39
N ALA A 750 -42.47 -6.75 5.06
CA ALA A 750 -43.16 -5.89 4.10
C ALA A 750 -42.46 -5.97 2.74
N THR A 751 -43.26 -6.15 1.67
CA THR A 751 -42.70 -6.23 0.32
C THR A 751 -43.26 -5.15 -0.57
N LYS A 752 -42.39 -4.60 -1.43
CA LYS A 752 -42.78 -3.65 -2.47
C LYS A 752 -42.04 -3.97 -3.76
N LEU A 753 -42.75 -4.03 -4.85
CA LEU A 753 -42.18 -4.15 -6.19
C LEU A 753 -42.37 -2.82 -6.93
N ASP A 754 -41.28 -2.27 -7.44
CA ASP A 754 -41.21 -1.04 -8.22
C ASP A 754 -40.40 -1.30 -9.50
N GLY A 755 -41.11 -1.48 -10.63
CA GLY A 755 -40.48 -1.99 -11.83
C GLY A 755 -39.83 -3.36 -11.60
N ASN A 756 -38.54 -3.45 -11.84
CA ASN A 756 -37.75 -4.68 -11.59
C ASN A 756 -37.12 -4.72 -10.19
N LEU A 757 -37.37 -3.75 -9.32
CA LEU A 757 -36.80 -3.70 -7.95
C LEU A 757 -37.84 -4.23 -6.94
N LEU A 758 -37.58 -5.38 -6.37
CA LEU A 758 -38.31 -5.91 -5.20
C LEU A 758 -37.53 -5.51 -3.93
N THR A 759 -38.20 -4.84 -2.99
CA THR A 759 -37.70 -4.62 -1.65
C THR A 759 -38.43 -5.53 -0.66
N VAL A 760 -37.69 -6.07 0.31
CA VAL A 760 -38.23 -6.85 1.43
C VAL A 760 -37.71 -6.22 2.72
N ASP A 761 -38.60 -5.59 3.47
CA ASP A 761 -38.32 -4.88 4.69
C ASP A 761 -38.68 -5.71 5.91
N TYR A 762 -37.80 -5.76 6.89
CA TYR A 762 -38.06 -6.37 8.20
C TYR A 762 -37.23 -5.72 9.32
N ASN A 763 -37.62 -5.99 10.57
CA ASN A 763 -36.89 -5.48 11.74
C ASN A 763 -36.70 -6.62 12.75
N SER A 764 -35.42 -6.92 13.06
CA SER A 764 -35.08 -7.92 14.08
C SER A 764 -34.91 -7.24 15.44
N SER A 765 -35.61 -7.69 16.44
CA SER A 765 -35.46 -7.22 17.83
C SER A 765 -34.28 -7.87 18.56
N THR A 766 -33.73 -8.97 18.05
CA THR A 766 -32.76 -9.81 18.75
C THR A 766 -31.32 -9.64 18.26
N GLY A 767 -31.12 -9.07 17.07
CA GLY A 767 -29.79 -9.00 16.42
C GLY A 767 -29.21 -10.37 16.04
N LYS A 768 -30.05 -11.42 15.97
CA LYS A 768 -29.67 -12.74 15.48
C LYS A 768 -29.66 -12.78 13.95
N ASP A 769 -29.01 -13.78 13.40
CA ASP A 769 -29.10 -14.07 11.99
C ASP A 769 -30.54 -14.35 11.56
N VAL A 770 -30.94 -13.79 10.43
CA VAL A 770 -32.28 -13.97 9.85
C VAL A 770 -32.14 -14.77 8.57
N GLU A 771 -32.67 -16.00 8.58
CA GLU A 771 -32.84 -16.76 7.34
C GLU A 771 -34.08 -16.27 6.61
N TRP A 772 -34.01 -16.20 5.31
CA TRP A 772 -35.11 -15.75 4.48
C TRP A 772 -35.23 -16.57 3.19
N LYS A 773 -36.45 -16.73 2.73
CA LYS A 773 -36.81 -17.39 1.48
C LYS A 773 -37.85 -16.56 0.72
N ILE A 774 -37.59 -16.33 -0.55
CA ILE A 774 -38.50 -15.58 -1.45
C ILE A 774 -38.84 -16.45 -2.63
N PHE A 775 -40.11 -16.76 -2.81
CA PHE A 775 -40.61 -17.60 -3.87
C PHE A 775 -41.18 -16.76 -5.01
N PHE A 776 -40.84 -17.12 -6.26
CA PHE A 776 -41.21 -16.42 -7.47
C PHE A 776 -42.09 -17.21 -8.42
#